data_b5b9e4f119613db908c1a87491a103b0
#
_entry.id   b5b9e4f119613db908c1a87491a103b0
#
_cell.length_a   1.000
_cell.length_b   1.000
_cell.length_c   1.000
_cell.angle_alpha   90.00
_cell.angle_beta   90.00
_cell.angle_gamma   90.00
#
_symmetry.space_group_name_H-M   'P 1'
#
loop_
_entity.id
_entity.type
_entity.pdbx_description
1 polymer ?
#
loop_
_entity_poly.entity_id
_entity_poly.type
_entity_poly.pdbx_seq_one_letter_code
_entity_poly.pdbx_strand_id
1 'polypeptide(L)'
;MKKIISITLAMLSIESIEAQKITFFSPTVVRVEKTADGQIAEKKSLVITATPQKVAVKVKQADGKTVYRTNVLTVTVDDKSQKVSFAKADGTMLMTEGEFAFTPITEGIDKGSYRVKQAFALEKDEPIYGLGMMQSGKMNLRGEHRLMIQTNLEDFTHFFQSIKGYGIYWDNYSPTTINDDDTLQLESQVGKAVDYYFMYGNDADGVIRQMRWLSGKVPMVPRWTYGFHQSRERYKSANELLDVVRRYRKMGIPFDGIIQDWQYWGGNYNWNAMEFLNDAFSNPQAMIDEVHQRHAHLTISVWASFGPHTKPYRELDEKGLLFHFKTWPESGLTQWPPRQDYPSGVRVYDCYSPVARDIYWKYLSKLHQMGIDAWWMDSTDPDHCQFKDSDLDEKCSMGSWRSVRNAFALMAVGGVDQNQRKADSIHRPFILTRSFFAGQQRYGAHTWSGDVGSSWQSLRAQVPLCLNHTLCANPNVNTDIGGFFANAYNRTYLDNTGTTNPQFQELYVRWMQFGLFTPMMRSHGTEVYRELYYYGKPGEPVYDALLDAVKMRYRLLPYIYSQSWQVSANDDSFMRPLVMDFRNDKNVWNNGRQYMFGHSFLVCPVLDPLFTEEKIVKTDEQSGWDRHDNNEYANGWPTVDWSQKKLFDVYLPQGADWYDYWTGKLYNGGQTIKADAPIAHSPLYVKAGSIVPMGDDRQYSDERPWDVLTLLVYPGCDASFTLYEDEGDNFNYQRGQYAEIPMTWNEKQHSLTIGQRRGKFKGMLQKRVFEVKMPDNTIYKVAYNGKKTTVKIKR
;
A
#
# COMPACT_ATOMS: atom_id res chain seq x y z
N MET A 1 -40.20 45.56 -55.18
CA MET A 1 -40.45 45.22 -53.79
C MET A 1 -40.44 43.73 -53.68
N LYS A 2 -39.25 43.17 -53.26
CA LYS A 2 -39.09 41.71 -52.96
C LYS A 2 -39.15 41.52 -51.45
N LYS A 3 -40.16 40.84 -51.00
CA LYS A 3 -40.26 40.43 -49.58
C LYS A 3 -39.29 39.29 -49.33
N ILE A 4 -38.31 39.49 -48.42
CA ILE A 4 -37.44 38.45 -47.85
C ILE A 4 -38.23 37.86 -46.71
N ILE A 5 -38.53 36.56 -46.82
CA ILE A 5 -39.10 35.78 -45.73
C ILE A 5 -37.89 35.17 -44.99
N SER A 6 -37.69 35.66 -43.78
CA SER A 6 -36.69 35.08 -42.84
C SER A 6 -37.32 33.84 -42.19
N ILE A 7 -36.81 32.67 -42.52
CA ILE A 7 -37.18 31.43 -41.83
C ILE A 7 -36.23 31.30 -40.62
N THR A 8 -36.79 31.58 -39.45
CA THR A 8 -36.09 31.28 -38.19
C THR A 8 -36.19 29.77 -37.94
N LEU A 9 -35.08 29.05 -38.12
CA LEU A 9 -34.96 27.68 -37.67
C LEU A 9 -34.97 27.69 -36.13
N ALA A 10 -36.06 27.28 -35.51
CA ALA A 10 -36.10 26.94 -34.12
C ALA A 10 -35.33 25.59 -33.97
N MET A 11 -34.14 25.64 -33.42
CA MET A 11 -33.49 24.44 -32.87
C MET A 11 -34.35 23.98 -31.69
N LEU A 12 -35.15 22.96 -31.91
CA LEU A 12 -35.69 22.13 -30.83
C LEU A 12 -34.50 21.42 -30.21
N SER A 13 -34.07 21.90 -29.05
CA SER A 13 -33.26 21.07 -28.15
C SER A 13 -34.13 19.89 -27.74
N ILE A 14 -33.82 18.74 -28.28
CA ILE A 14 -34.32 17.48 -27.73
C ILE A 14 -33.66 17.36 -26.37
N GLU A 15 -34.40 17.69 -25.29
CA GLU A 15 -33.99 17.32 -23.95
C GLU A 15 -33.88 15.78 -23.93
N SER A 16 -32.68 15.25 -23.95
CA SER A 16 -32.44 13.84 -23.75
C SER A 16 -32.97 13.48 -22.36
N ILE A 17 -33.89 12.53 -22.28
CA ILE A 17 -34.37 12.00 -21.02
C ILE A 17 -33.19 11.19 -20.42
N GLU A 18 -32.44 11.85 -19.51
CA GLU A 18 -31.37 11.20 -18.78
C GLU A 18 -31.99 10.18 -17.82
N ALA A 19 -31.60 8.91 -17.92
CA ALA A 19 -32.01 7.91 -16.94
C ALA A 19 -31.07 7.95 -15.76
N GLN A 20 -31.67 8.06 -14.56
CA GLN A 20 -30.96 7.95 -13.28
C GLN A 20 -31.50 6.76 -12.50
N LYS A 21 -30.58 6.02 -11.86
CA LYS A 21 -30.91 4.89 -10.98
C LYS A 21 -30.20 5.01 -9.65
N ILE A 22 -30.96 4.87 -8.58
CA ILE A 22 -30.47 4.80 -7.21
C ILE A 22 -30.60 3.37 -6.71
N THR A 23 -29.50 2.73 -6.39
CA THR A 23 -29.49 1.33 -5.91
C THR A 23 -28.87 1.26 -4.52
N PHE A 24 -29.64 0.83 -3.53
CA PHE A 24 -29.13 0.56 -2.19
C PHE A 24 -28.48 -0.82 -2.13
N PHE A 25 -27.17 -0.84 -1.94
CA PHE A 25 -26.41 -2.06 -1.69
C PHE A 25 -26.55 -2.52 -0.24
N SER A 26 -26.62 -1.56 0.69
CA SER A 26 -26.91 -1.76 2.10
C SER A 26 -27.64 -0.54 2.65
N PRO A 27 -28.07 -0.50 3.94
CA PRO A 27 -28.64 0.71 4.52
C PRO A 27 -27.71 1.93 4.48
N THR A 28 -26.40 1.73 4.28
CA THR A 28 -25.33 2.74 4.34
C THR A 28 -24.57 2.91 3.02
N VAL A 29 -24.81 2.07 2.02
CA VAL A 29 -24.12 2.09 0.73
C VAL A 29 -25.12 2.24 -0.41
N VAL A 30 -24.91 3.25 -1.24
CA VAL A 30 -25.81 3.64 -2.35
C VAL A 30 -25.01 3.79 -3.62
N ARG A 31 -25.40 3.11 -4.69
CA ARG A 31 -24.90 3.35 -6.04
C ARG A 31 -25.78 4.34 -6.75
N VAL A 32 -25.17 5.28 -7.42
CA VAL A 32 -25.82 6.27 -8.31
C VAL A 32 -25.31 6.04 -9.71
N GLU A 33 -26.24 5.83 -10.64
CA GLU A 33 -25.96 5.67 -12.06
C GLU A 33 -26.76 6.71 -12.85
N LYS A 34 -26.11 7.39 -13.81
CA LYS A 34 -26.75 8.32 -14.77
C LYS A 34 -26.23 8.04 -16.16
N THR A 35 -27.10 8.11 -17.17
CA THR A 35 -26.72 7.88 -18.57
C THR A 35 -27.29 8.96 -19.47
N ALA A 36 -26.56 9.30 -20.52
CA ALA A 36 -26.97 10.31 -21.50
C ALA A 36 -28.09 9.83 -22.44
N ASP A 37 -28.23 8.53 -22.66
CA ASP A 37 -29.16 7.91 -23.60
C ASP A 37 -30.42 7.35 -22.94
N GLY A 38 -30.56 7.53 -21.64
CA GLY A 38 -31.70 7.04 -20.90
C GLY A 38 -31.70 5.52 -20.65
N GLN A 39 -30.64 4.83 -21.03
CA GLN A 39 -30.54 3.37 -20.88
C GLN A 39 -29.43 2.99 -19.87
N ILE A 40 -29.82 2.47 -18.72
CA ILE A 40 -28.87 1.94 -17.74
C ILE A 40 -28.58 0.49 -18.07
N ALA A 41 -27.45 0.26 -18.76
CA ALA A 41 -27.00 -1.07 -19.06
C ALA A 41 -26.43 -1.77 -17.81
N GLU A 42 -26.61 -3.08 -17.69
CA GLU A 42 -25.90 -3.85 -16.68
C GLU A 42 -24.40 -3.81 -16.97
N LYS A 43 -23.64 -3.14 -16.07
CA LYS A 43 -22.18 -3.12 -16.09
C LYS A 43 -21.68 -4.04 -14.98
N LYS A 44 -20.90 -5.04 -15.36
CA LYS A 44 -20.12 -5.81 -14.38
C LYS A 44 -18.88 -5.00 -13.99
N SER A 45 -18.83 -4.56 -12.75
CA SER A 45 -17.66 -3.87 -12.20
C SER A 45 -16.46 -4.81 -12.12
N LEU A 46 -15.25 -4.28 -12.39
CA LEU A 46 -13.99 -4.99 -12.13
C LEU A 46 -13.64 -4.96 -10.64
N VAL A 47 -14.14 -3.97 -9.93
CA VAL A 47 -13.80 -3.69 -8.53
C VAL A 47 -14.86 -4.25 -7.58
N ILE A 48 -16.13 -3.97 -7.83
CA ILE A 48 -17.23 -4.32 -6.93
C ILE A 48 -17.58 -5.79 -7.11
N THR A 49 -17.47 -6.54 -6.03
CA THR A 49 -17.80 -7.97 -5.97
C THR A 49 -19.07 -8.27 -5.18
N ALA A 50 -19.50 -7.31 -4.35
CA ALA A 50 -20.74 -7.44 -3.59
C ALA A 50 -21.97 -7.31 -4.48
N THR A 51 -23.06 -7.94 -4.05
CA THR A 51 -24.37 -7.80 -4.64
C THR A 51 -25.29 -7.00 -3.70
N PRO A 52 -26.27 -6.24 -4.23
CA PRO A 52 -27.20 -5.50 -3.41
C PRO A 52 -27.95 -6.40 -2.43
N GLN A 53 -28.00 -5.99 -1.16
CA GLN A 53 -28.80 -6.64 -0.13
C GLN A 53 -30.28 -6.23 -0.26
N LYS A 54 -31.17 -6.97 0.38
CA LYS A 54 -32.56 -6.52 0.56
C LYS A 54 -32.58 -5.43 1.64
N VAL A 55 -32.80 -4.19 1.22
CA VAL A 55 -32.83 -3.01 2.11
C VAL A 55 -34.26 -2.51 2.23
N ALA A 56 -34.67 -2.21 3.47
CA ALA A 56 -35.95 -1.55 3.71
C ALA A 56 -35.79 -0.03 3.43
N VAL A 57 -36.30 0.41 2.30
CA VAL A 57 -36.25 1.81 1.86
C VAL A 57 -37.67 2.37 1.79
N LYS A 58 -37.93 3.48 2.49
CA LYS A 58 -39.17 4.23 2.38
C LYS A 58 -38.95 5.30 1.29
N VAL A 59 -39.83 5.33 0.29
CA VAL A 59 -39.78 6.31 -0.80
C VAL A 59 -40.95 7.28 -0.65
N LYS A 60 -40.65 8.57 -0.75
CA LYS A 60 -41.66 9.63 -0.78
C LYS A 60 -41.35 10.59 -1.93
N GLN A 61 -42.31 10.92 -2.73
CA GLN A 61 -42.21 11.95 -3.76
C GLN A 61 -43.07 13.14 -3.36
N ALA A 62 -42.46 14.31 -3.29
CA ALA A 62 -43.13 15.55 -2.92
C ALA A 62 -42.26 16.76 -3.34
N ASP A 63 -42.92 17.85 -3.75
CA ASP A 63 -42.29 19.12 -4.01
C ASP A 63 -41.14 19.07 -5.06
N GLY A 64 -41.29 18.23 -6.08
CA GLY A 64 -40.28 18.05 -7.13
C GLY A 64 -39.03 17.32 -6.67
N LYS A 65 -39.15 16.52 -5.61
CA LYS A 65 -38.06 15.69 -5.06
C LYS A 65 -38.54 14.28 -4.77
N THR A 66 -37.65 13.34 -5.05
CA THR A 66 -37.81 11.93 -4.64
C THR A 66 -36.87 11.65 -3.48
N VAL A 67 -37.44 11.25 -2.34
CA VAL A 67 -36.70 11.04 -1.08
C VAL A 67 -36.74 9.56 -0.71
N TYR A 68 -35.56 8.95 -0.61
CA TYR A 68 -35.34 7.58 -0.18
C TYR A 68 -34.81 7.60 1.27
N ARG A 69 -35.42 6.83 2.16
CA ARG A 69 -34.97 6.74 3.58
C ARG A 69 -34.74 5.31 4.01
N THR A 70 -33.57 5.08 4.55
CA THR A 70 -33.25 3.90 5.36
C THR A 70 -33.31 4.30 6.86
N ASN A 71 -32.92 3.40 7.74
CA ASN A 71 -32.73 3.71 9.18
C ASN A 71 -31.44 4.53 9.45
N VAL A 72 -30.58 4.69 8.46
CA VAL A 72 -29.26 5.36 8.60
C VAL A 72 -29.14 6.59 7.70
N LEU A 73 -29.59 6.48 6.45
CA LEU A 73 -29.43 7.51 5.42
C LEU A 73 -30.77 8.03 4.88
N THR A 74 -30.75 9.30 4.53
CA THR A 74 -31.73 9.96 3.65
C THR A 74 -31.02 10.35 2.37
N VAL A 75 -31.49 9.83 1.22
CA VAL A 75 -31.03 10.18 -0.12
C VAL A 75 -32.14 10.96 -0.80
N THR A 76 -31.84 12.14 -1.28
CA THR A 76 -32.81 13.02 -1.98
C THR A 76 -32.36 13.29 -3.39
N VAL A 77 -33.22 13.00 -4.34
CA VAL A 77 -33.04 13.35 -5.75
C VAL A 77 -33.93 14.55 -6.05
N ASP A 78 -33.36 15.59 -6.62
CA ASP A 78 -34.11 16.70 -7.20
C ASP A 78 -34.56 16.28 -8.60
N ASP A 79 -35.89 16.19 -8.78
CA ASP A 79 -36.47 15.59 -10.00
C ASP A 79 -36.17 16.41 -11.26
N LYS A 80 -35.88 17.72 -11.13
CA LYS A 80 -35.57 18.59 -12.25
C LYS A 80 -34.10 18.58 -12.63
N SER A 81 -33.20 18.77 -11.66
CA SER A 81 -31.74 18.83 -11.88
C SER A 81 -31.09 17.46 -11.87
N GLN A 82 -31.81 16.42 -11.43
CA GLN A 82 -31.27 15.06 -11.22
C GLN A 82 -30.08 14.99 -10.24
N LYS A 83 -29.87 16.04 -9.43
CA LYS A 83 -28.82 16.07 -8.40
C LYS A 83 -29.23 15.26 -7.18
N VAL A 84 -28.28 14.54 -6.63
CA VAL A 84 -28.46 13.70 -5.44
C VAL A 84 -27.81 14.34 -4.23
N SER A 85 -28.50 14.32 -3.12
CA SER A 85 -27.99 14.74 -1.82
C SER A 85 -28.06 13.60 -0.82
N PHE A 86 -27.05 13.50 0.03
CA PHE A 86 -26.95 12.48 1.07
C PHE A 86 -26.93 13.15 2.44
N ALA A 87 -27.80 12.68 3.34
CA ALA A 87 -27.87 13.12 4.72
C ALA A 87 -28.00 11.91 5.64
N LYS A 88 -27.64 12.07 6.91
CA LYS A 88 -27.95 11.09 7.94
C LYS A 88 -29.47 11.01 8.16
N ALA A 89 -29.92 9.97 8.83
CA ALA A 89 -31.34 9.81 9.17
C ALA A 89 -31.90 10.96 10.04
N ASP A 90 -31.02 11.62 10.82
CA ASP A 90 -31.36 12.80 11.65
C ASP A 90 -31.44 14.11 10.85
N GLY A 91 -31.14 14.07 9.54
CA GLY A 91 -31.13 15.23 8.65
C GLY A 91 -29.79 15.94 8.52
N THR A 92 -28.74 15.54 9.23
CA THR A 92 -27.40 16.12 9.07
C THR A 92 -26.88 15.88 7.66
N MET A 93 -26.62 16.97 6.90
CA MET A 93 -26.11 16.88 5.54
C MET A 93 -24.70 16.33 5.51
N LEU A 94 -24.45 15.38 4.62
CA LEU A 94 -23.14 14.78 4.39
C LEU A 94 -22.52 15.33 3.11
N MET A 95 -23.23 15.25 1.97
CA MET A 95 -22.73 15.65 0.67
C MET A 95 -23.89 15.94 -0.30
N THR A 96 -23.65 16.83 -1.25
CA THR A 96 -24.57 17.12 -2.35
C THR A 96 -23.80 17.09 -3.66
N GLU A 97 -24.41 16.54 -4.72
CA GLU A 97 -23.85 16.61 -6.06
C GLU A 97 -23.86 18.03 -6.60
N GLY A 98 -22.81 18.36 -7.37
CA GLY A 98 -22.78 19.49 -8.29
C GLY A 98 -23.29 19.13 -9.68
N GLU A 99 -22.74 19.79 -10.71
CA GLU A 99 -23.07 19.52 -12.10
C GLU A 99 -22.45 18.20 -12.57
N PHE A 100 -23.12 17.55 -13.53
CA PHE A 100 -22.61 16.41 -14.27
C PHE A 100 -22.73 16.67 -15.78
N ALA A 101 -21.88 15.98 -16.57
CA ALA A 101 -21.86 16.17 -18.01
C ALA A 101 -21.43 14.90 -18.76
N PHE A 102 -21.97 14.77 -19.96
CA PHE A 102 -21.59 13.78 -20.95
C PHE A 102 -21.14 14.47 -22.23
N THR A 103 -19.85 14.40 -22.56
CA THR A 103 -19.33 14.93 -23.83
C THR A 103 -19.12 13.76 -24.79
N PRO A 104 -19.87 13.68 -25.90
CA PRO A 104 -19.79 12.54 -26.81
C PRO A 104 -18.40 12.39 -27.43
N ILE A 105 -17.92 11.15 -27.53
CA ILE A 105 -16.75 10.78 -28.32
C ILE A 105 -17.23 10.37 -29.71
N THR A 106 -16.90 11.19 -30.72
CA THR A 106 -17.41 11.05 -32.09
C THR A 106 -16.49 10.28 -33.03
N GLU A 107 -15.24 10.05 -32.61
CA GLU A 107 -14.20 9.43 -33.46
C GLU A 107 -13.40 8.38 -32.67
N GLY A 108 -12.57 7.63 -33.35
CA GLY A 108 -11.67 6.63 -32.78
C GLY A 108 -12.35 5.37 -32.27
N ILE A 109 -11.60 4.59 -31.51
CA ILE A 109 -12.04 3.27 -30.98
C ILE A 109 -13.18 3.41 -29.98
N ASP A 110 -13.23 4.51 -29.22
CA ASP A 110 -14.23 4.79 -28.19
C ASP A 110 -15.46 5.54 -28.72
N LYS A 111 -15.62 5.65 -30.05
CA LYS A 111 -16.78 6.27 -30.67
C LYS A 111 -18.10 5.71 -30.11
N GLY A 112 -19.01 6.61 -29.73
CA GLY A 112 -20.30 6.28 -29.10
C GLY A 112 -20.17 6.05 -27.58
N SER A 113 -19.03 6.36 -26.98
CA SER A 113 -18.86 6.59 -25.56
C SER A 113 -18.82 8.08 -25.25
N TYR A 114 -18.58 8.44 -24.01
CA TYR A 114 -18.55 9.83 -23.55
C TYR A 114 -17.29 10.07 -22.68
N ARG A 115 -16.82 11.32 -22.67
CA ARG A 115 -16.13 11.84 -21.49
C ARG A 115 -17.21 12.08 -20.43
N VAL A 116 -16.97 11.58 -19.23
CA VAL A 116 -17.99 11.53 -18.17
C VAL A 116 -17.52 12.35 -16.98
N LYS A 117 -18.33 13.32 -16.57
CA LYS A 117 -18.00 14.23 -15.48
C LYS A 117 -19.09 14.22 -14.40
N GLN A 118 -18.67 14.28 -13.14
CA GLN A 118 -19.51 14.52 -11.97
C GLN A 118 -18.78 15.43 -11.00
N ALA A 119 -19.48 16.44 -10.49
CA ALA A 119 -19.01 17.32 -9.44
C ALA A 119 -19.68 16.97 -8.09
N PHE A 120 -18.98 17.23 -7.00
CA PHE A 120 -19.43 17.05 -5.62
C PHE A 120 -19.20 18.36 -4.86
N ALA A 121 -20.24 18.89 -4.24
CA ALA A 121 -20.17 20.08 -3.41
C ALA A 121 -19.77 19.66 -1.99
N LEU A 122 -18.53 19.98 -1.62
CA LEU A 122 -18.00 19.75 -0.28
C LEU A 122 -17.98 21.06 0.51
N GLU A 123 -18.01 20.97 1.83
CA GLU A 123 -17.79 22.16 2.66
C GLU A 123 -16.36 22.68 2.49
N LYS A 124 -16.18 24.00 2.60
CA LYS A 124 -14.89 24.66 2.35
C LYS A 124 -13.76 24.07 3.21
N ASP A 125 -14.06 23.79 4.48
CA ASP A 125 -13.08 23.29 5.44
C ASP A 125 -13.18 21.76 5.67
N GLU A 126 -13.77 21.05 4.72
CA GLU A 126 -13.93 19.59 4.79
C GLU A 126 -12.72 18.88 4.19
N PRO A 127 -11.82 18.29 5.00
CA PRO A 127 -10.70 17.50 4.48
C PRO A 127 -11.18 16.25 3.75
N ILE A 128 -10.46 15.90 2.69
CA ILE A 128 -10.57 14.61 2.01
C ILE A 128 -9.24 13.89 1.98
N TYR A 129 -9.30 12.58 1.91
CA TYR A 129 -8.16 11.67 1.97
C TYR A 129 -8.34 10.52 1.00
N GLY A 130 -7.26 9.79 0.68
CA GLY A 130 -7.32 8.64 -0.20
C GLY A 130 -6.74 8.95 -1.57
N LEU A 131 -7.49 8.73 -2.65
CA LEU A 131 -7.14 8.90 -4.07
C LEU A 131 -5.97 8.04 -4.56
N GLY A 132 -5.16 7.47 -3.68
CA GLY A 132 -4.03 6.61 -4.05
C GLY A 132 -2.72 6.96 -3.37
N MET A 133 -1.63 6.64 -4.06
CA MET A 133 -0.26 6.90 -3.65
C MET A 133 0.29 8.08 -4.46
N MET A 134 0.48 9.22 -3.81
CA MET A 134 0.94 10.45 -4.48
C MET A 134 2.19 10.99 -3.80
N GLN A 135 3.18 11.41 -4.59
CA GLN A 135 4.43 12.02 -4.08
C GLN A 135 4.26 13.49 -3.65
N SER A 136 3.03 13.97 -3.51
CA SER A 136 2.74 15.37 -3.17
C SER A 136 3.18 15.79 -1.75
N GLY A 137 3.42 14.82 -0.87
CA GLY A 137 3.72 15.09 0.54
C GLY A 137 2.53 15.61 1.36
N LYS A 138 1.33 15.61 0.80
CA LYS A 138 0.11 16.09 1.46
C LYS A 138 -0.68 14.95 2.09
N MET A 139 -1.25 15.20 3.28
CA MET A 139 -2.22 14.30 3.89
C MET A 139 -3.65 14.67 3.48
N ASN A 140 -4.05 15.92 3.67
CA ASN A 140 -5.33 16.43 3.19
C ASN A 140 -5.22 16.79 1.72
N LEU A 141 -6.08 16.21 0.88
CA LEU A 141 -6.02 16.29 -0.59
C LEU A 141 -6.98 17.34 -1.18
N ARG A 142 -7.48 18.29 -0.37
CA ARG A 142 -8.24 19.42 -0.91
C ARG A 142 -7.36 20.29 -1.80
N GLY A 143 -7.95 20.80 -2.87
CA GLY A 143 -7.28 21.63 -3.87
C GLY A 143 -6.35 20.88 -4.81
N GLU A 144 -6.54 19.56 -4.98
CA GLU A 144 -5.79 18.78 -5.97
C GLU A 144 -6.31 18.98 -7.39
N HIS A 145 -5.36 19.15 -8.33
CA HIS A 145 -5.60 19.28 -9.77
C HIS A 145 -4.62 18.37 -10.50
N ARG A 146 -5.10 17.21 -10.96
CA ARG A 146 -4.25 16.27 -11.69
C ARG A 146 -4.99 15.23 -12.50
N LEU A 147 -4.31 14.70 -13.49
CA LEU A 147 -4.74 13.51 -14.21
C LEU A 147 -4.33 12.28 -13.38
N MET A 148 -5.31 11.51 -12.95
CA MET A 148 -5.11 10.23 -12.28
C MET A 148 -4.91 9.13 -13.32
N ILE A 149 -3.66 8.79 -13.56
CA ILE A 149 -3.20 7.70 -14.41
C ILE A 149 -2.02 7.04 -13.73
N GLN A 150 -1.98 5.71 -13.72
CA GLN A 150 -0.90 4.96 -13.08
C GLN A 150 0.45 5.21 -13.72
N THR A 151 1.46 5.44 -12.89
CA THR A 151 2.86 5.64 -13.29
C THR A 151 3.79 4.89 -12.36
N ASN A 152 5.10 4.88 -12.64
CA ASN A 152 6.09 4.29 -11.73
C ASN A 152 6.03 4.87 -10.31
N LEU A 153 5.84 6.20 -10.17
CA LEU A 153 5.93 6.89 -8.88
C LEU A 153 4.59 7.17 -8.21
N GLU A 154 3.50 7.11 -8.94
CA GLU A 154 2.18 7.47 -8.44
C GLU A 154 1.11 6.50 -8.94
N ASP A 155 0.29 6.06 -8.01
CA ASP A 155 -0.85 5.20 -8.26
C ASP A 155 -2.13 5.84 -7.78
N PHE A 156 -3.17 5.73 -8.57
CA PHE A 156 -4.44 6.34 -8.24
C PHE A 156 -5.55 5.31 -8.09
N THR A 157 -6.39 5.53 -7.09
CA THR A 157 -7.72 4.95 -7.03
C THR A 157 -8.74 6.07 -7.17
N HIS A 158 -9.84 5.79 -7.83
CA HIS A 158 -10.93 6.75 -7.92
C HIS A 158 -11.81 6.69 -6.67
N PHE A 159 -11.16 6.68 -5.50
CA PHE A 159 -11.81 6.56 -4.19
C PHE A 159 -11.24 7.59 -3.22
N PHE A 160 -12.12 8.36 -2.61
CA PHE A 160 -11.78 9.26 -1.51
C PHE A 160 -12.75 9.14 -0.35
N GLN A 161 -12.32 9.54 0.82
CA GLN A 161 -13.17 9.66 1.99
C GLN A 161 -13.05 11.04 2.63
N SER A 162 -14.19 11.47 3.22
CA SER A 162 -14.31 12.73 3.93
C SER A 162 -14.14 12.52 5.44
N ILE A 163 -13.61 13.55 6.12
CA ILE A 163 -13.57 13.63 7.59
C ILE A 163 -14.97 13.46 8.22
N LYS A 164 -16.05 13.70 7.50
CA LYS A 164 -17.43 13.49 7.93
C LYS A 164 -17.82 12.00 8.04
N GLY A 165 -16.92 11.09 7.64
CA GLY A 165 -17.14 9.65 7.74
C GLY A 165 -17.98 9.07 6.62
N TYR A 166 -17.88 9.64 5.43
CA TYR A 166 -18.37 9.03 4.19
C TYR A 166 -17.24 8.89 3.16
N GLY A 167 -17.46 8.00 2.19
CA GLY A 167 -16.55 7.81 1.05
C GLY A 167 -17.30 7.79 -0.26
N ILE A 168 -16.58 8.15 -1.33
CA ILE A 168 -17.05 8.07 -2.72
C ILE A 168 -16.09 7.19 -3.50
N TYR A 169 -16.59 6.13 -4.11
CA TYR A 169 -15.88 5.34 -5.10
C TYR A 169 -16.49 5.59 -6.48
N TRP A 170 -15.69 6.13 -7.41
CA TRP A 170 -16.04 6.37 -8.80
C TRP A 170 -15.68 5.15 -9.64
N ASP A 171 -16.68 4.39 -10.10
CA ASP A 171 -16.50 3.11 -10.80
C ASP A 171 -16.23 3.30 -12.29
N ASN A 172 -15.11 3.91 -12.60
CA ASN A 172 -14.57 4.10 -13.94
C ASN A 172 -13.07 3.77 -13.92
N TYR A 173 -12.53 3.20 -14.98
CA TYR A 173 -11.16 2.70 -15.04
C TYR A 173 -10.27 3.46 -16.02
N SER A 174 -10.84 4.43 -16.75
CA SER A 174 -10.06 5.27 -17.65
C SER A 174 -9.27 6.33 -16.88
N PRO A 175 -8.24 6.93 -17.47
CA PRO A 175 -7.61 8.11 -16.90
C PRO A 175 -8.66 9.15 -16.53
N THR A 176 -8.60 9.65 -15.30
CA THR A 176 -9.64 10.51 -14.72
C THR A 176 -8.98 11.77 -14.16
N THR A 177 -9.44 12.93 -14.57
CA THR A 177 -8.98 14.19 -14.01
C THR A 177 -9.76 14.50 -12.74
N ILE A 178 -9.02 14.83 -11.67
CA ILE A 178 -9.58 15.47 -10.48
C ILE A 178 -9.29 16.97 -10.53
N ASN A 179 -10.31 17.79 -10.24
CA ASN A 179 -10.20 19.23 -10.05
C ASN A 179 -11.01 19.62 -8.81
N ASP A 180 -10.33 20.15 -7.78
CA ASP A 180 -10.98 20.58 -6.54
C ASP A 180 -10.80 22.10 -6.36
N ASP A 181 -11.68 22.86 -7.03
CA ASP A 181 -11.84 24.30 -6.88
C ASP A 181 -13.04 24.62 -5.95
N ASP A 182 -14.09 25.23 -6.49
CA ASP A 182 -15.35 25.48 -5.78
C ASP A 182 -16.13 24.18 -5.51
N THR A 183 -15.95 23.18 -6.38
CA THR A 183 -16.48 21.83 -6.24
C THR A 183 -15.42 20.82 -6.61
N LEU A 184 -15.43 19.68 -5.95
CA LEU A 184 -14.58 18.56 -6.34
C LEU A 184 -15.19 17.88 -7.58
N GLN A 185 -14.44 17.84 -8.67
CA GLN A 185 -14.89 17.30 -9.95
C GLN A 185 -14.05 16.10 -10.34
N LEU A 186 -14.70 15.04 -10.79
CA LEU A 186 -14.07 13.89 -11.43
C LEU A 186 -14.53 13.83 -12.89
N GLU A 187 -13.58 13.80 -13.83
CA GLU A 187 -13.85 13.69 -15.26
C GLU A 187 -13.02 12.55 -15.87
N SER A 188 -13.69 11.47 -16.22
CA SER A 188 -13.09 10.32 -16.89
C SER A 188 -13.04 10.52 -18.40
N GLN A 189 -11.93 10.11 -19.03
CA GLN A 189 -11.73 10.26 -20.47
C GLN A 189 -12.71 9.40 -21.28
N VAL A 190 -13.09 8.21 -20.79
CA VAL A 190 -14.01 7.29 -21.46
C VAL A 190 -14.96 6.67 -20.43
N GLY A 191 -16.26 6.72 -20.74
CA GLY A 191 -17.30 6.08 -19.93
C GLY A 191 -18.64 6.00 -20.66
N LYS A 192 -19.55 5.21 -20.14
CA LYS A 192 -20.95 5.11 -20.63
C LYS A 192 -21.93 5.76 -19.68
N ALA A 193 -21.52 5.96 -18.42
CA ALA A 193 -22.38 6.48 -17.35
C ALA A 193 -21.54 7.24 -16.31
N VAL A 194 -22.17 8.17 -15.61
CA VAL A 194 -21.80 8.52 -14.25
C VAL A 194 -22.13 7.31 -13.39
N ASP A 195 -21.17 6.77 -12.68
CA ASP A 195 -21.31 5.55 -11.90
C ASP A 195 -20.43 5.63 -10.64
N TYR A 196 -21.07 5.87 -9.51
CA TYR A 196 -20.33 5.94 -8.26
C TYR A 196 -21.10 5.33 -7.09
N TYR A 197 -20.33 4.96 -6.06
CA TYR A 197 -20.83 4.43 -4.79
C TYR A 197 -20.58 5.46 -3.69
N PHE A 198 -21.65 5.91 -3.07
CA PHE A 198 -21.62 6.63 -1.80
C PHE A 198 -21.68 5.64 -0.66
N MET A 199 -20.80 5.75 0.33
CA MET A 199 -20.78 4.89 1.50
C MET A 199 -20.63 5.70 2.79
N TYR A 200 -21.52 5.48 3.73
CA TYR A 200 -21.48 6.13 5.03
C TYR A 200 -20.97 5.15 6.09
N GLY A 201 -19.76 5.40 6.63
CA GLY A 201 -19.12 4.57 7.65
C GLY A 201 -19.21 5.16 9.06
N ASN A 202 -19.65 6.41 9.21
CA ASN A 202 -19.58 7.22 10.40
C ASN A 202 -18.16 7.75 10.73
N ASP A 203 -17.12 7.00 10.41
CA ASP A 203 -15.72 7.34 10.55
C ASP A 203 -14.91 6.64 9.45
N ALA A 204 -13.60 6.85 9.42
CA ALA A 204 -12.74 6.30 8.39
C ALA A 204 -12.67 4.77 8.42
N ASP A 205 -12.67 4.16 9.60
CA ASP A 205 -12.70 2.69 9.73
C ASP A 205 -14.00 2.11 9.17
N GLY A 206 -15.13 2.77 9.43
CA GLY A 206 -16.41 2.37 8.88
C GLY A 206 -16.47 2.50 7.36
N VAL A 207 -15.87 3.56 6.79
CA VAL A 207 -15.78 3.73 5.33
C VAL A 207 -14.89 2.66 4.70
N ILE A 208 -13.73 2.37 5.29
CA ILE A 208 -12.83 1.27 4.86
C ILE A 208 -13.57 -0.06 4.90
N ARG A 209 -14.31 -0.35 5.96
CA ARG A 209 -15.12 -1.57 6.09
C ARG A 209 -16.16 -1.68 4.98
N GLN A 210 -16.86 -0.57 4.63
CA GLN A 210 -17.83 -0.55 3.54
C GLN A 210 -17.14 -0.79 2.19
N MET A 211 -16.02 -0.15 1.94
CA MET A 211 -15.28 -0.33 0.69
C MET A 211 -14.76 -1.77 0.54
N ARG A 212 -14.21 -2.36 1.61
CA ARG A 212 -13.76 -3.77 1.58
C ARG A 212 -14.93 -4.75 1.49
N TRP A 213 -16.07 -4.42 2.10
CA TRP A 213 -17.27 -5.22 1.89
C TRP A 213 -17.75 -5.20 0.42
N LEU A 214 -17.70 -4.02 -0.23
CA LEU A 214 -18.04 -3.90 -1.65
C LEU A 214 -17.05 -4.60 -2.56
N SER A 215 -15.75 -4.44 -2.33
CA SER A 215 -14.68 -4.80 -3.29
C SER A 215 -13.86 -6.03 -2.91
N GLY A 216 -14.11 -6.61 -1.76
CA GLY A 216 -13.44 -7.80 -1.23
C GLY A 216 -12.55 -7.51 -0.02
N LYS A 217 -12.57 -8.45 0.92
CA LYS A 217 -11.77 -8.40 2.16
C LYS A 217 -10.29 -8.66 1.89
N VAL A 218 -9.46 -8.17 2.80
CA VAL A 218 -8.02 -8.43 2.81
C VAL A 218 -7.76 -9.81 3.40
N PRO A 219 -7.12 -10.75 2.67
CA PRO A 219 -6.71 -12.02 3.24
C PRO A 219 -5.46 -11.86 4.11
N MET A 220 -5.20 -12.80 5.02
CA MET A 220 -3.90 -12.91 5.65
C MET A 220 -2.86 -13.40 4.65
N VAL A 221 -1.70 -12.76 4.65
CA VAL A 221 -0.50 -13.21 3.94
C VAL A 221 0.37 -14.10 4.84
N PRO A 222 1.39 -14.81 4.33
CA PRO A 222 2.29 -15.60 5.16
C PRO A 222 2.97 -14.76 6.24
N ARG A 223 3.17 -15.33 7.44
CA ARG A 223 3.77 -14.61 8.58
C ARG A 223 5.18 -14.11 8.30
N TRP A 224 5.98 -14.86 7.55
CA TRP A 224 7.35 -14.50 7.20
C TRP A 224 7.43 -13.18 6.41
N THR A 225 6.36 -12.77 5.71
CA THR A 225 6.31 -11.54 4.93
C THR A 225 6.36 -10.28 5.80
N TYR A 226 6.04 -10.42 7.08
CA TYR A 226 6.16 -9.36 8.08
C TYR A 226 7.56 -9.25 8.70
N GLY A 227 8.49 -10.15 8.40
CA GLY A 227 9.91 -10.05 8.75
C GLY A 227 10.64 -9.00 7.90
N PHE A 228 11.97 -9.03 7.97
CA PHE A 228 12.81 -8.15 7.16
C PHE A 228 13.15 -8.83 5.83
N HIS A 229 13.10 -8.05 4.75
CA HIS A 229 13.43 -8.47 3.38
C HIS A 229 14.65 -7.69 2.89
N GLN A 230 15.69 -8.42 2.48
CA GLN A 230 16.85 -7.83 1.83
C GLN A 230 16.71 -7.93 0.32
N SER A 231 16.92 -6.83 -0.35
CA SER A 231 16.84 -6.69 -1.81
C SER A 231 17.87 -5.71 -2.32
N ARG A 232 18.18 -5.80 -3.58
CA ARG A 232 19.02 -4.85 -4.33
C ARG A 232 18.70 -4.92 -5.82
N GLU A 233 18.74 -3.84 -6.53
CA GLU A 233 18.88 -3.78 -7.98
C GLU A 233 20.39 -3.81 -8.31
N ARG A 234 20.97 -4.94 -8.69
CA ARG A 234 20.47 -6.33 -8.56
C ARG A 234 21.60 -7.25 -8.13
N TYR A 235 21.31 -8.44 -7.67
CA TYR A 235 22.31 -9.50 -7.53
C TYR A 235 22.62 -10.07 -8.92
N LYS A 236 23.90 -10.07 -9.31
CA LYS A 236 24.34 -10.42 -10.68
C LYS A 236 24.60 -11.92 -10.87
N SER A 237 24.58 -12.68 -9.79
CA SER A 237 24.78 -14.12 -9.81
C SER A 237 24.13 -14.80 -8.62
N ALA A 238 23.89 -16.12 -8.75
CA ALA A 238 23.44 -16.96 -7.65
C ALA A 238 24.39 -16.90 -6.47
N ASN A 239 25.71 -16.88 -6.70
CA ASN A 239 26.70 -16.78 -5.63
C ASN A 239 26.63 -15.45 -4.87
N GLU A 240 26.45 -14.34 -5.56
CA GLU A 240 26.31 -13.02 -4.93
C GLU A 240 25.07 -12.97 -4.02
N LEU A 241 23.94 -13.48 -4.49
CA LEU A 241 22.72 -13.60 -3.67
C LEU A 241 22.96 -14.49 -2.44
N LEU A 242 23.52 -15.68 -2.65
CA LEU A 242 23.78 -16.63 -1.56
C LEU A 242 24.80 -16.09 -0.54
N ASP A 243 25.77 -15.30 -0.97
CA ASP A 243 26.74 -14.69 -0.05
C ASP A 243 26.08 -13.71 0.91
N VAL A 244 25.06 -12.97 0.46
CA VAL A 244 24.26 -12.12 1.36
C VAL A 244 23.52 -12.95 2.39
N VAL A 245 22.84 -14.01 1.96
CA VAL A 245 22.10 -14.94 2.84
C VAL A 245 23.05 -15.58 3.89
N ARG A 246 24.21 -16.07 3.45
CA ARG A 246 25.25 -16.67 4.30
C ARG A 246 25.79 -15.68 5.33
N ARG A 247 26.10 -14.45 4.88
CA ARG A 247 26.65 -13.40 5.75
C ARG A 247 25.64 -12.94 6.78
N TYR A 248 24.39 -12.73 6.41
CA TYR A 248 23.34 -12.33 7.35
C TYR A 248 23.17 -13.37 8.45
N ARG A 249 23.05 -14.65 8.11
CA ARG A 249 22.96 -15.73 9.10
C ARG A 249 24.20 -15.81 9.99
N LYS A 250 25.41 -15.70 9.40
CA LYS A 250 26.67 -15.73 10.15
C LYS A 250 26.81 -14.56 11.13
N MET A 251 26.32 -13.37 10.74
CA MET A 251 26.40 -12.16 11.55
C MET A 251 25.23 -12.03 12.54
N GLY A 252 24.25 -12.92 12.51
CA GLY A 252 23.08 -12.85 13.35
C GLY A 252 22.15 -11.69 12.98
N ILE A 253 22.18 -11.23 11.74
CA ILE A 253 21.26 -10.21 11.22
C ILE A 253 19.94 -10.90 10.85
N PRO A 254 18.82 -10.55 11.52
CA PRO A 254 17.55 -11.18 11.23
C PRO A 254 17.06 -10.85 9.83
N PHE A 255 16.53 -11.83 9.10
CA PHE A 255 15.75 -11.62 7.87
C PHE A 255 14.95 -12.87 7.53
N ASP A 256 13.84 -12.70 6.80
CA ASP A 256 13.01 -13.78 6.28
C ASP A 256 13.09 -13.90 4.77
N GLY A 257 13.25 -12.81 4.04
CA GLY A 257 13.21 -12.80 2.58
C GLY A 257 14.47 -12.25 1.93
N ILE A 258 14.91 -12.89 0.86
CA ILE A 258 15.86 -12.36 -0.12
C ILE A 258 15.15 -12.21 -1.45
N ILE A 259 15.42 -11.12 -2.16
CA ILE A 259 14.73 -10.81 -3.41
C ILE A 259 15.73 -10.82 -4.56
N GLN A 260 15.51 -11.65 -5.57
CA GLN A 260 16.21 -11.62 -6.84
C GLN A 260 15.46 -10.71 -7.81
N ASP A 261 16.11 -9.66 -8.22
CA ASP A 261 15.64 -8.74 -9.24
C ASP A 261 15.90 -9.28 -10.65
N TRP A 262 15.65 -8.48 -11.68
CA TRP A 262 15.72 -8.82 -13.08
C TRP A 262 17.09 -9.40 -13.54
N GLN A 263 17.19 -9.74 -14.84
CA GLN A 263 18.37 -10.24 -15.54
C GLN A 263 18.79 -11.69 -15.19
N TYR A 264 18.10 -12.43 -14.35
CA TYR A 264 18.31 -13.88 -14.23
C TYR A 264 17.95 -14.63 -15.53
N TRP A 265 17.18 -13.98 -16.42
CA TRP A 265 16.85 -14.44 -17.77
C TRP A 265 17.88 -14.06 -18.84
N GLY A 266 18.94 -13.32 -18.54
CA GLY A 266 19.94 -12.84 -19.49
C GLY A 266 19.63 -11.48 -20.10
N GLY A 267 19.74 -11.37 -21.43
CA GLY A 267 19.57 -10.10 -22.14
C GLY A 267 18.12 -9.68 -22.40
N ASN A 268 17.94 -8.49 -23.00
CA ASN A 268 16.64 -7.87 -23.22
C ASN A 268 15.74 -8.64 -24.20
N TYR A 269 16.29 -9.40 -25.15
CA TYR A 269 15.50 -10.26 -26.00
C TYR A 269 14.80 -11.38 -25.23
N ASN A 270 15.36 -11.77 -24.07
CA ASN A 270 14.80 -12.74 -23.13
C ASN A 270 14.06 -12.07 -21.95
N TRP A 271 13.75 -10.78 -22.06
CA TRP A 271 13.11 -10.02 -20.98
C TRP A 271 11.93 -10.78 -20.38
N ASN A 272 11.96 -10.99 -19.07
CA ASN A 272 10.93 -11.71 -18.32
C ASN A 272 10.60 -13.11 -18.88
N ALA A 273 11.62 -13.86 -19.29
CA ALA A 273 11.41 -15.21 -19.83
C ALA A 273 10.73 -16.17 -18.85
N MET A 274 10.69 -15.84 -17.55
CA MET A 274 10.26 -16.73 -16.47
C MET A 274 11.05 -18.05 -16.46
N GLU A 275 12.30 -17.96 -16.87
CA GLU A 275 13.29 -19.03 -16.92
C GLU A 275 14.66 -18.44 -16.56
N PHE A 276 15.49 -19.23 -15.85
CA PHE A 276 16.88 -18.85 -15.60
C PHE A 276 17.72 -19.15 -16.83
N LEU A 277 17.99 -18.14 -17.65
CA LEU A 277 18.73 -18.23 -18.91
C LEU A 277 20.10 -17.54 -18.84
N ASN A 278 20.45 -16.95 -17.72
CA ASN A 278 21.75 -16.34 -17.47
C ASN A 278 22.69 -17.38 -16.84
N ASP A 279 23.87 -17.60 -17.44
CA ASP A 279 24.87 -18.55 -16.96
C ASP A 279 25.32 -18.29 -15.52
N ALA A 280 25.25 -17.05 -15.05
CA ALA A 280 25.52 -16.68 -13.66
C ALA A 280 24.52 -17.30 -12.65
N PHE A 281 23.42 -17.86 -13.15
CA PHE A 281 22.40 -18.59 -12.40
C PHE A 281 22.21 -20.03 -12.93
N SER A 282 23.28 -20.66 -13.39
CA SER A 282 23.24 -21.94 -14.10
C SER A 282 22.67 -23.11 -13.27
N ASN A 283 22.65 -23.03 -11.96
CA ASN A 283 22.00 -24.02 -11.09
C ASN A 283 21.00 -23.36 -10.14
N PRO A 284 19.85 -22.90 -10.68
CA PRO A 284 18.88 -22.18 -9.88
C PRO A 284 18.24 -23.03 -8.79
N GLN A 285 18.07 -24.36 -8.98
CA GLN A 285 17.52 -25.22 -7.94
C GLN A 285 18.42 -25.28 -6.71
N ALA A 286 19.73 -25.42 -6.90
CA ALA A 286 20.67 -25.41 -5.77
C ALA A 286 20.67 -24.06 -5.02
N MET A 287 20.49 -22.95 -5.74
CA MET A 287 20.35 -21.62 -5.12
C MET A 287 19.09 -21.55 -4.25
N ILE A 288 17.95 -21.97 -4.78
CA ILE A 288 16.67 -21.98 -4.07
C ILE A 288 16.77 -22.88 -2.84
N ASP A 289 17.29 -24.09 -3.01
CA ASP A 289 17.44 -25.06 -1.93
C ASP A 289 18.35 -24.53 -0.79
N GLU A 290 19.45 -23.83 -1.12
CA GLU A 290 20.31 -23.24 -0.10
C GLU A 290 19.64 -22.07 0.62
N VAL A 291 18.86 -21.24 -0.08
CA VAL A 291 18.05 -20.17 0.57
C VAL A 291 17.12 -20.79 1.62
N HIS A 292 16.39 -21.85 1.24
CA HIS A 292 15.46 -22.54 2.14
C HIS A 292 16.19 -23.26 3.28
N GLN A 293 17.32 -23.93 3.03
CA GLN A 293 18.14 -24.57 4.08
C GLN A 293 18.62 -23.56 5.11
N ARG A 294 18.74 -22.30 4.74
CA ARG A 294 19.08 -21.18 5.64
C ARG A 294 17.86 -20.50 6.23
N HIS A 295 16.69 -21.11 6.15
CA HIS A 295 15.43 -20.58 6.68
C HIS A 295 15.12 -19.17 6.16
N ALA A 296 15.30 -18.94 4.87
CA ALA A 296 14.89 -17.74 4.18
C ALA A 296 13.98 -18.08 2.99
N HIS A 297 13.23 -17.12 2.52
CA HIS A 297 12.33 -17.24 1.40
C HIS A 297 12.86 -16.45 0.21
N LEU A 298 12.65 -16.97 -1.00
CA LEU A 298 13.09 -16.31 -2.23
C LEU A 298 11.91 -15.70 -2.97
N THR A 299 11.92 -14.38 -3.06
CA THR A 299 11.03 -13.62 -3.95
C THR A 299 11.76 -13.32 -5.25
N ILE A 300 11.10 -13.43 -6.38
CA ILE A 300 11.69 -13.15 -7.70
C ILE A 300 10.92 -12.08 -8.46
N SER A 301 11.65 -11.20 -9.15
CA SER A 301 11.07 -10.17 -10.02
C SER A 301 10.48 -10.80 -11.28
N VAL A 302 9.26 -10.41 -11.61
CA VAL A 302 8.55 -10.73 -12.85
C VAL A 302 7.86 -9.48 -13.36
N TRP A 303 7.75 -9.35 -14.68
CA TRP A 303 7.27 -8.14 -15.32
C TRP A 303 5.94 -8.35 -16.05
N ALA A 304 5.25 -7.25 -16.35
CA ALA A 304 4.04 -7.28 -17.17
C ALA A 304 4.36 -7.30 -18.67
N SER A 305 5.63 -7.35 -19.05
CA SER A 305 6.10 -7.30 -20.43
C SER A 305 7.06 -8.44 -20.72
N PHE A 306 7.23 -8.78 -22.00
CA PHE A 306 8.03 -9.90 -22.46
C PHE A 306 8.92 -9.52 -23.62
N GLY A 307 10.12 -10.07 -23.65
CA GLY A 307 11.06 -9.95 -24.76
C GLY A 307 10.73 -10.93 -25.92
N PRO A 308 11.08 -10.60 -27.17
CA PRO A 308 10.61 -11.33 -28.36
C PRO A 308 11.17 -12.76 -28.52
N HIS A 309 12.23 -13.10 -27.80
CA HIS A 309 12.77 -14.47 -27.83
C HIS A 309 12.10 -15.40 -26.81
N THR A 310 11.26 -14.87 -25.92
CA THR A 310 10.64 -15.65 -24.87
C THR A 310 9.47 -16.50 -25.37
N LYS A 311 9.25 -17.63 -24.73
CA LYS A 311 8.10 -18.49 -25.02
C LYS A 311 6.76 -17.81 -24.72
N PRO A 312 6.61 -17.09 -23.57
CA PRO A 312 5.37 -16.36 -23.32
C PRO A 312 5.08 -15.29 -24.36
N TYR A 313 6.08 -14.52 -24.83
CA TYR A 313 5.88 -13.55 -25.89
C TYR A 313 5.27 -14.19 -27.14
N ARG A 314 5.89 -15.26 -27.65
CA ARG A 314 5.45 -15.93 -28.89
C ARG A 314 4.02 -16.46 -28.79
N GLU A 315 3.68 -17.08 -27.66
CA GLU A 315 2.33 -17.61 -27.44
C GLU A 315 1.27 -16.51 -27.29
N LEU A 316 1.63 -15.37 -26.69
CA LEU A 316 0.75 -14.21 -26.59
C LEU A 316 0.58 -13.51 -27.94
N ASP A 317 1.68 -13.33 -28.69
CA ASP A 317 1.69 -12.69 -30.01
C ASP A 317 0.84 -13.47 -31.03
N GLU A 318 1.00 -14.79 -31.09
CA GLU A 318 0.18 -15.69 -31.94
C GLU A 318 -1.33 -15.53 -31.72
N LYS A 319 -1.72 -15.04 -30.54
CA LYS A 319 -3.13 -14.84 -30.14
C LYS A 319 -3.57 -13.37 -30.20
N GLY A 320 -2.67 -12.46 -30.59
CA GLY A 320 -2.94 -11.01 -30.60
C GLY A 320 -3.17 -10.44 -29.21
N LEU A 321 -2.43 -10.94 -28.20
CA LEU A 321 -2.59 -10.58 -26.78
C LEU A 321 -1.39 -9.75 -26.27
N LEU A 322 -0.69 -9.05 -27.14
CA LEU A 322 0.35 -8.08 -26.82
C LEU A 322 -0.06 -6.69 -27.27
N PHE A 323 0.26 -5.69 -26.46
CA PHE A 323 0.18 -4.30 -26.87
C PHE A 323 1.37 -3.92 -27.76
N HIS A 324 1.22 -2.86 -28.58
CA HIS A 324 2.23 -2.44 -29.54
C HIS A 324 2.99 -1.20 -29.12
N PHE A 325 2.53 -0.47 -28.08
CA PHE A 325 3.27 0.68 -27.57
C PHE A 325 4.65 0.29 -27.04
N LYS A 326 5.54 1.25 -26.98
CA LYS A 326 6.91 1.03 -26.51
C LYS A 326 6.97 0.96 -24.99
N THR A 327 7.63 -0.05 -24.47
CA THR A 327 7.88 -0.23 -23.03
C THR A 327 9.34 -0.56 -22.75
N TRP A 328 9.72 -0.64 -21.49
CA TRP A 328 11.06 -1.01 -21.04
C TRP A 328 11.33 -2.53 -21.17
N PRO A 329 12.56 -2.91 -21.59
CA PRO A 329 13.53 -2.09 -22.31
C PRO A 329 13.15 -1.99 -23.78
N GLU A 330 13.35 -0.84 -24.39
CA GLU A 330 12.98 -0.61 -25.79
C GLU A 330 14.16 -0.14 -26.64
N SER A 331 14.10 -0.37 -27.98
CA SER A 331 15.11 0.07 -28.91
C SER A 331 15.25 1.59 -28.92
N GLY A 332 16.46 2.08 -29.04
CA GLY A 332 16.81 3.49 -28.99
C GLY A 332 17.31 3.94 -27.64
N LEU A 333 17.12 3.17 -26.58
CA LEU A 333 17.66 3.47 -25.26
C LEU A 333 19.07 2.88 -25.14
N THR A 334 20.06 3.74 -24.96
CA THR A 334 21.47 3.34 -24.87
C THR A 334 21.99 3.21 -23.45
N GLN A 335 21.20 3.60 -22.47
CA GLN A 335 21.64 3.70 -21.08
C GLN A 335 20.99 2.70 -20.14
N TRP A 336 19.71 2.35 -20.38
CA TRP A 336 19.01 1.43 -19.53
C TRP A 336 18.25 0.34 -20.31
N PRO A 337 18.29 -0.92 -19.88
CA PRO A 337 19.29 -1.48 -18.97
C PRO A 337 20.66 -1.35 -19.59
N PRO A 338 21.73 -1.30 -18.77
CA PRO A 338 23.06 -0.96 -19.29
C PRO A 338 23.45 -1.87 -20.45
N ARG A 339 23.46 -1.33 -21.63
CA ARG A 339 24.05 -1.84 -22.83
C ARG A 339 23.74 -3.21 -23.20
N GLN A 340 22.53 -3.55 -22.98
CA GLN A 340 21.98 -4.85 -23.34
C GLN A 340 21.68 -4.91 -24.83
N ASP A 341 20.94 -5.90 -25.23
CA ASP A 341 20.57 -6.11 -26.61
C ASP A 341 19.75 -4.94 -27.16
N TYR A 342 20.03 -4.59 -28.41
CA TYR A 342 19.42 -3.46 -29.07
C TYR A 342 19.13 -3.79 -30.55
N PRO A 343 17.92 -3.56 -31.04
CA PRO A 343 16.67 -3.21 -30.32
C PRO A 343 16.09 -4.39 -29.54
N SER A 344 15.38 -4.09 -28.43
CA SER A 344 14.80 -5.14 -27.58
C SER A 344 13.43 -5.64 -28.06
N GLY A 345 12.58 -4.76 -28.51
CA GLY A 345 11.23 -5.10 -28.97
C GLY A 345 10.30 -5.68 -27.88
N VAL A 346 10.52 -5.34 -26.64
CA VAL A 346 9.68 -5.81 -25.51
C VAL A 346 8.26 -5.30 -25.63
N ARG A 347 7.25 -6.13 -25.28
CA ARG A 347 5.83 -5.77 -25.34
C ARG A 347 5.09 -6.21 -24.08
N VAL A 348 4.13 -5.37 -23.66
CA VAL A 348 3.23 -5.63 -22.54
C VAL A 348 2.11 -6.57 -22.98
N TYR A 349 1.70 -7.48 -22.10
CA TYR A 349 0.61 -8.40 -22.38
C TYR A 349 -0.76 -7.80 -22.01
N ASP A 350 -1.81 -8.21 -22.74
CA ASP A 350 -3.18 -7.83 -22.45
C ASP A 350 -3.73 -8.62 -21.23
N CYS A 351 -3.47 -8.14 -20.03
CA CYS A 351 -3.93 -8.78 -18.80
C CYS A 351 -5.46 -8.76 -18.61
N TYR A 352 -6.20 -8.01 -19.43
CA TYR A 352 -7.67 -8.03 -19.37
C TYR A 352 -8.22 -9.32 -19.99
N SER A 353 -7.47 -9.99 -20.84
CA SER A 353 -7.82 -11.31 -21.38
C SER A 353 -7.60 -12.41 -20.34
N PRO A 354 -8.64 -13.21 -20.01
CA PRO A 354 -8.48 -14.41 -19.20
C PRO A 354 -7.42 -15.36 -19.77
N VAL A 355 -7.40 -15.51 -21.11
CA VAL A 355 -6.45 -16.38 -21.82
C VAL A 355 -5.02 -15.89 -21.61
N ALA A 356 -4.78 -14.58 -21.67
CA ALA A 356 -3.45 -14.02 -21.44
C ALA A 356 -2.98 -14.21 -19.99
N ARG A 357 -3.88 -14.07 -19.01
CA ARG A 357 -3.57 -14.37 -17.60
C ARG A 357 -3.25 -15.84 -17.37
N ASP A 358 -3.94 -16.76 -18.04
CA ASP A 358 -3.66 -18.19 -17.96
C ASP A 358 -2.31 -18.55 -18.62
N ILE A 359 -1.96 -17.90 -19.73
CA ILE A 359 -0.65 -18.03 -20.36
C ILE A 359 0.44 -17.50 -19.43
N TYR A 360 0.24 -16.33 -18.82
CA TYR A 360 1.17 -15.76 -17.84
C TYR A 360 1.44 -16.76 -16.71
N TRP A 361 0.39 -17.30 -16.10
CA TRP A 361 0.50 -18.28 -15.04
C TRP A 361 1.14 -19.60 -15.51
N LYS A 362 0.86 -20.07 -16.71
CA LYS A 362 1.46 -21.28 -17.28
C LYS A 362 2.99 -21.24 -17.22
N TYR A 363 3.59 -20.08 -17.48
CA TYR A 363 5.04 -19.92 -17.41
C TYR A 363 5.52 -19.65 -15.98
N LEU A 364 4.83 -18.80 -15.26
CA LEU A 364 5.15 -18.46 -13.87
C LEU A 364 5.08 -19.68 -12.95
N SER A 365 4.13 -20.58 -13.18
CA SER A 365 3.96 -21.80 -12.39
C SER A 365 5.19 -22.71 -12.39
N LYS A 366 6.04 -22.64 -13.39
CA LYS A 366 7.30 -23.40 -13.42
C LYS A 366 8.29 -22.92 -12.36
N LEU A 367 8.37 -21.58 -12.17
CA LEU A 367 9.18 -21.01 -11.10
C LEU A 367 8.59 -21.37 -9.71
N HIS A 368 7.27 -21.36 -9.59
CA HIS A 368 6.59 -21.82 -8.38
C HIS A 368 6.93 -23.28 -8.06
N GLN A 369 6.89 -24.17 -9.06
CA GLN A 369 7.25 -25.59 -8.91
C GLN A 369 8.73 -25.82 -8.55
N MET A 370 9.62 -24.90 -8.87
CA MET A 370 11.01 -24.92 -8.45
C MET A 370 11.20 -24.51 -6.97
N GLY A 371 10.16 -23.94 -6.34
CA GLY A 371 10.22 -23.50 -4.94
C GLY A 371 10.39 -21.98 -4.78
N ILE A 372 10.14 -21.17 -5.80
CA ILE A 372 10.06 -19.72 -5.61
C ILE A 372 8.84 -19.42 -4.72
N ASP A 373 9.05 -18.67 -3.64
CA ASP A 373 8.05 -18.45 -2.59
C ASP A 373 7.08 -17.32 -2.90
N ALA A 374 7.53 -16.29 -3.62
CA ALA A 374 6.77 -15.07 -3.82
C ALA A 374 7.13 -14.33 -5.11
N TRP A 375 6.26 -13.42 -5.51
CA TRP A 375 6.38 -12.66 -6.75
C TRP A 375 6.56 -11.19 -6.46
N TRP A 376 7.58 -10.59 -7.08
CA TRP A 376 7.68 -9.15 -7.23
C TRP A 376 7.23 -8.79 -8.65
N MET A 377 5.96 -8.39 -8.77
CA MET A 377 5.35 -8.02 -10.05
C MET A 377 5.64 -6.55 -10.35
N ASP A 378 6.74 -6.34 -11.07
CA ASP A 378 7.19 -5.02 -11.47
C ASP A 378 6.47 -4.52 -12.73
N SER A 379 6.49 -3.22 -12.97
CA SER A 379 5.89 -2.53 -14.12
C SER A 379 4.41 -2.90 -14.35
N THR A 380 3.62 -2.99 -13.28
CA THR A 380 2.18 -3.23 -13.39
C THR A 380 1.36 -1.96 -13.62
N ASP A 381 2.01 -0.83 -13.80
CA ASP A 381 1.46 0.49 -14.20
C ASP A 381 1.29 0.72 -15.72
N PRO A 382 1.60 -0.14 -16.69
CA PRO A 382 2.87 -0.55 -17.26
C PRO A 382 3.70 0.64 -17.78
N ASP A 383 5.02 0.54 -17.67
CA ASP A 383 5.93 1.58 -18.13
C ASP A 383 5.82 1.87 -19.63
N HIS A 384 5.96 3.15 -19.97
CA HIS A 384 6.05 3.61 -21.35
C HIS A 384 7.41 4.22 -21.65
N CYS A 385 8.00 3.78 -22.76
CA CYS A 385 9.09 4.52 -23.38
C CYS A 385 8.51 5.54 -24.35
N GLN A 386 8.78 6.83 -24.12
CA GLN A 386 8.29 7.90 -24.99
C GLN A 386 6.76 7.90 -25.12
N PHE A 387 6.05 7.94 -24.00
CA PHE A 387 4.59 7.93 -23.93
C PHE A 387 3.96 8.90 -24.92
N LYS A 388 2.97 8.41 -25.66
CA LYS A 388 2.08 9.18 -26.51
C LYS A 388 0.65 8.93 -26.06
N ASP A 389 -0.16 9.96 -25.99
CA ASP A 389 -1.57 9.81 -25.60
C ASP A 389 -2.30 8.79 -26.48
N SER A 390 -1.94 8.72 -27.78
CA SER A 390 -2.49 7.73 -28.73
C SER A 390 -2.16 6.28 -28.39
N ASP A 391 -1.17 6.00 -27.55
CA ASP A 391 -0.85 4.64 -27.13
C ASP A 391 -2.01 4.04 -26.33
N LEU A 392 -2.79 4.88 -25.66
CA LEU A 392 -3.98 4.47 -24.94
C LEU A 392 -5.15 4.05 -25.84
N ASP A 393 -5.12 4.37 -27.13
CA ASP A 393 -6.17 4.03 -28.08
C ASP A 393 -6.01 2.62 -28.67
N GLU A 394 -5.00 1.87 -28.21
CA GLU A 394 -4.84 0.48 -28.59
C GLU A 394 -6.02 -0.38 -28.11
N LYS A 395 -6.37 -1.38 -28.92
CA LYS A 395 -7.43 -2.32 -28.59
C LYS A 395 -6.92 -3.37 -27.61
N CYS A 396 -7.69 -3.61 -26.58
CA CYS A 396 -7.52 -4.74 -25.66
C CYS A 396 -8.78 -5.61 -25.60
N SER A 397 -8.73 -6.68 -24.85
CA SER A 397 -9.85 -7.63 -24.70
C SER A 397 -11.13 -7.02 -24.11
N MET A 398 -11.04 -5.83 -23.53
CA MET A 398 -12.19 -5.12 -22.92
C MET A 398 -12.61 -3.83 -23.65
N GLY A 399 -12.06 -3.56 -24.81
CA GLY A 399 -12.33 -2.34 -25.58
C GLY A 399 -11.05 -1.58 -25.92
N SER A 400 -11.04 -0.25 -25.73
CA SER A 400 -9.81 0.52 -25.79
C SER A 400 -9.03 0.35 -24.49
N TRP A 401 -7.72 0.39 -24.58
CA TRP A 401 -6.91 0.38 -23.37
C TRP A 401 -7.15 1.64 -22.52
N ARG A 402 -7.39 2.78 -23.17
CA ARG A 402 -7.82 4.03 -22.50
C ARG A 402 -8.99 3.81 -21.54
N SER A 403 -9.99 3.03 -21.95
CA SER A 403 -11.19 2.79 -21.14
C SER A 403 -10.94 1.99 -19.85
N VAL A 404 -9.81 1.26 -19.76
CA VAL A 404 -9.50 0.33 -18.65
C VAL A 404 -8.10 0.54 -18.05
N ARG A 405 -7.34 1.53 -18.52
CA ARG A 405 -5.91 1.75 -18.22
C ARG A 405 -5.55 1.61 -16.75
N ASN A 406 -6.32 2.24 -15.85
CA ASN A 406 -5.99 2.28 -14.43
C ASN A 406 -6.24 0.97 -13.70
N ALA A 407 -7.02 0.05 -14.27
CA ALA A 407 -7.29 -1.26 -13.69
C ALA A 407 -6.26 -2.34 -14.06
N PHE A 408 -5.17 -1.99 -14.75
CA PHE A 408 -4.18 -2.96 -15.21
C PHE A 408 -3.61 -3.81 -14.08
N ALA A 409 -3.11 -3.18 -13.01
CA ALA A 409 -2.55 -3.88 -11.86
C ALA A 409 -3.57 -4.81 -11.19
N LEU A 410 -4.82 -4.36 -11.02
CA LEU A 410 -5.90 -5.19 -10.48
C LEU A 410 -6.09 -6.49 -11.27
N MET A 411 -6.00 -6.41 -12.61
CA MET A 411 -6.20 -7.56 -13.49
C MET A 411 -4.96 -8.46 -13.54
N ALA A 412 -3.77 -7.87 -13.60
CA ALA A 412 -2.51 -8.61 -13.64
C ALA A 412 -2.27 -9.38 -12.33
N VAL A 413 -2.34 -8.69 -11.20
CA VAL A 413 -2.18 -9.28 -9.86
C VAL A 413 -3.27 -10.32 -9.59
N GLY A 414 -4.53 -9.99 -9.93
CA GLY A 414 -5.64 -10.91 -9.78
C GLY A 414 -5.48 -12.19 -10.59
N GLY A 415 -4.88 -12.09 -11.78
CA GLY A 415 -4.57 -13.26 -12.62
C GLY A 415 -3.57 -14.20 -11.94
N VAL A 416 -2.53 -13.66 -11.33
CA VAL A 416 -1.51 -14.45 -10.61
C VAL A 416 -2.10 -15.05 -9.34
N ASP A 417 -2.71 -14.25 -8.47
CA ASP A 417 -3.28 -14.72 -7.20
C ASP A 417 -4.30 -15.85 -7.42
N GLN A 418 -5.27 -15.62 -8.33
CA GLN A 418 -6.35 -16.58 -8.58
C GLN A 418 -5.83 -17.89 -9.15
N ASN A 419 -4.86 -17.85 -10.06
CA ASN A 419 -4.31 -19.05 -10.66
C ASN A 419 -3.38 -19.79 -9.70
N GLN A 420 -2.59 -19.07 -8.88
CA GLN A 420 -1.78 -19.70 -7.84
C GLN A 420 -2.65 -20.41 -6.80
N ARG A 421 -3.74 -19.78 -6.34
CA ARG A 421 -4.68 -20.41 -5.38
C ARG A 421 -5.37 -21.66 -5.94
N LYS A 422 -5.56 -21.73 -7.26
CA LYS A 422 -6.07 -22.96 -7.92
C LYS A 422 -5.00 -24.05 -7.96
N ALA A 423 -3.74 -23.69 -8.19
CA ALA A 423 -2.62 -24.61 -8.31
C ALA A 423 -2.11 -25.07 -6.93
N ASP A 424 -2.12 -24.17 -5.95
CA ASP A 424 -1.72 -24.44 -4.56
C ASP A 424 -2.82 -23.97 -3.60
N SER A 425 -3.60 -24.90 -3.15
CA SER A 425 -4.71 -24.65 -2.19
C SER A 425 -4.25 -24.67 -0.72
N ILE A 426 -2.95 -24.87 -0.47
CA ILE A 426 -2.38 -24.99 0.86
C ILE A 426 -1.77 -23.66 1.29
N HIS A 427 -0.82 -23.14 0.52
CA HIS A 427 -0.02 -21.98 0.90
C HIS A 427 -0.67 -20.67 0.46
N ARG A 428 -0.50 -19.64 1.29
CA ARG A 428 -0.96 -18.28 0.98
C ARG A 428 -0.01 -17.66 -0.05
N PRO A 429 -0.49 -17.13 -1.17
CA PRO A 429 0.34 -16.35 -2.09
C PRO A 429 0.88 -15.10 -1.40
N PHE A 430 2.07 -14.66 -1.83
CA PHE A 430 2.57 -13.34 -1.52
C PHE A 430 3.00 -12.64 -2.80
N ILE A 431 2.48 -11.44 -3.02
CA ILE A 431 2.75 -10.60 -4.17
C ILE A 431 3.14 -9.21 -3.69
N LEU A 432 4.30 -8.75 -4.14
CA LEU A 432 4.70 -7.35 -4.12
C LEU A 432 4.50 -6.81 -5.54
N THR A 433 3.85 -5.67 -5.69
CA THR A 433 3.55 -5.09 -7.00
C THR A 433 3.78 -3.59 -7.03
N ARG A 434 4.23 -3.02 -8.17
CA ARG A 434 4.51 -1.59 -8.25
C ARG A 434 3.25 -0.74 -8.29
N SER A 435 2.19 -1.23 -8.90
CA SER A 435 0.96 -0.45 -9.04
C SER A 435 -0.24 -1.14 -8.40
N PHE A 436 -1.27 -0.34 -8.13
CA PHE A 436 -2.52 -0.87 -7.62
C PHE A 436 -3.73 -0.09 -8.14
N PHE A 437 -4.90 -0.72 -8.03
CA PHE A 437 -6.18 -0.08 -8.23
C PHE A 437 -7.18 -0.55 -7.15
N ALA A 438 -8.30 0.18 -7.01
CA ALA A 438 -9.33 -0.16 -6.05
C ALA A 438 -9.75 -1.65 -6.17
N GLY A 439 -9.95 -2.32 -5.06
CA GLY A 439 -10.31 -3.75 -5.02
C GLY A 439 -9.11 -4.72 -5.02
N GLN A 440 -7.89 -4.26 -5.27
CA GLN A 440 -6.71 -5.14 -5.30
C GLN A 440 -6.34 -5.70 -3.93
N GLN A 441 -6.74 -5.03 -2.84
CA GLN A 441 -6.54 -5.52 -1.48
C GLN A 441 -7.05 -6.95 -1.26
N ARG A 442 -8.06 -7.39 -2.03
CA ARG A 442 -8.63 -8.75 -1.93
C ARG A 442 -7.67 -9.88 -2.31
N TYR A 443 -6.56 -9.53 -2.94
CA TYR A 443 -5.48 -10.47 -3.29
C TYR A 443 -4.33 -10.47 -2.27
N GLY A 444 -4.39 -9.61 -1.24
CA GLY A 444 -3.33 -9.49 -0.24
C GLY A 444 -2.03 -8.88 -0.76
N ALA A 445 -2.02 -8.36 -1.98
CA ALA A 445 -0.83 -7.80 -2.60
C ALA A 445 -0.35 -6.55 -1.85
N HIS A 446 0.96 -6.46 -1.68
CA HIS A 446 1.65 -5.27 -1.16
C HIS A 446 2.07 -4.39 -2.33
N THR A 447 1.97 -3.08 -2.14
CA THR A 447 2.39 -2.09 -3.14
C THR A 447 3.53 -1.25 -2.59
N TRP A 448 4.57 -1.01 -3.40
CA TRP A 448 5.62 -0.06 -3.02
C TRP A 448 5.49 1.25 -3.83
N SER A 449 6.15 2.28 -3.35
CA SER A 449 6.02 3.65 -3.85
C SER A 449 6.82 3.98 -5.11
N GLY A 450 7.28 2.95 -5.85
CA GLY A 450 8.04 3.13 -7.08
C GLY A 450 9.52 3.50 -6.86
N ASP A 451 10.19 3.88 -7.93
CA ASP A 451 11.63 4.11 -8.01
C ASP A 451 12.01 5.54 -7.57
N VAL A 452 11.74 5.88 -6.31
CA VAL A 452 11.98 7.22 -5.77
C VAL A 452 13.47 7.48 -5.55
N GLY A 453 13.90 8.72 -5.73
CA GLY A 453 15.28 9.14 -5.40
C GLY A 453 15.56 9.07 -3.90
N SER A 454 16.79 8.69 -3.54
CA SER A 454 17.26 8.70 -2.15
C SER A 454 17.41 10.14 -1.66
N SER A 455 16.37 10.69 -1.05
CA SER A 455 16.36 12.07 -0.56
C SER A 455 15.43 12.23 0.64
N TRP A 456 15.68 13.26 1.42
CA TRP A 456 14.78 13.65 2.51
C TRP A 456 13.41 14.10 1.99
N GLN A 457 13.39 14.75 0.82
CA GLN A 457 12.13 15.12 0.16
C GLN A 457 11.27 13.87 -0.14
N SER A 458 11.90 12.83 -0.71
CA SER A 458 11.20 11.56 -0.95
C SER A 458 10.74 10.93 0.36
N LEU A 459 11.59 10.84 1.39
CA LEU A 459 11.21 10.27 2.68
C LEU A 459 10.02 11.00 3.31
N ARG A 460 10.00 12.34 3.26
CA ARG A 460 8.87 13.14 3.73
C ARG A 460 7.57 12.79 3.00
N ALA A 461 7.64 12.55 1.70
CA ALA A 461 6.46 12.22 0.89
C ALA A 461 5.95 10.78 1.16
N GLN A 462 6.84 9.85 1.56
CA GLN A 462 6.43 8.45 1.78
C GLN A 462 5.41 8.30 2.90
N VAL A 463 5.48 9.10 3.95
CA VAL A 463 4.54 8.95 5.08
C VAL A 463 3.11 9.23 4.66
N PRO A 464 2.74 10.43 4.16
CA PRO A 464 1.37 10.71 3.75
C PRO A 464 0.92 9.84 2.56
N LEU A 465 1.82 9.44 1.68
CA LEU A 465 1.55 8.49 0.60
C LEU A 465 1.05 7.16 1.14
N CYS A 466 1.77 6.54 2.08
CA CYS A 466 1.35 5.28 2.72
C CYS A 466 0.03 5.43 3.48
N LEU A 467 -0.18 6.57 4.14
CA LEU A 467 -1.39 6.85 4.89
C LEU A 467 -2.62 7.02 3.98
N ASN A 468 -2.49 7.75 2.87
CA ASN A 468 -3.55 7.87 1.88
C ASN A 468 -3.85 6.53 1.18
N HIS A 469 -2.83 5.70 0.94
CA HIS A 469 -3.02 4.33 0.45
C HIS A 469 -3.87 3.49 1.42
N THR A 470 -3.62 3.57 2.71
CA THR A 470 -4.47 2.93 3.73
C THR A 470 -5.92 3.41 3.65
N LEU A 471 -6.12 4.73 3.47
CA LEU A 471 -7.46 5.32 3.35
C LEU A 471 -8.15 4.98 2.02
N CYS A 472 -7.43 4.39 1.05
CA CYS A 472 -8.01 3.73 -0.12
C CYS A 472 -8.47 2.28 0.15
N ALA A 473 -8.63 1.89 1.42
CA ALA A 473 -8.99 0.55 1.88
C ALA A 473 -7.93 -0.53 1.62
N ASN A 474 -6.71 -0.17 1.21
CA ASN A 474 -5.60 -1.09 1.04
C ASN A 474 -4.57 -0.92 2.18
N PRO A 475 -4.44 -1.90 3.08
CA PRO A 475 -3.55 -1.81 4.24
C PRO A 475 -2.10 -2.22 3.94
N ASN A 476 -1.82 -2.76 2.74
CA ASN A 476 -0.58 -3.43 2.40
C ASN A 476 0.31 -2.51 1.56
N VAL A 477 1.22 -1.81 2.21
CA VAL A 477 2.10 -0.83 1.58
C VAL A 477 3.51 -0.92 2.15
N ASN A 478 4.49 -0.59 1.32
CA ASN A 478 5.86 -0.35 1.75
C ASN A 478 6.55 0.69 0.86
N THR A 479 7.78 0.98 1.17
CA THR A 479 8.66 1.85 0.38
C THR A 479 10.00 1.19 0.22
N ASP A 480 10.80 1.59 -0.76
CA ASP A 480 12.20 1.21 -0.84
C ASP A 480 12.97 1.90 0.27
N ILE A 481 13.33 1.14 1.31
CA ILE A 481 14.05 1.70 2.46
C ILE A 481 15.43 2.20 2.00
N GLY A 482 15.62 3.51 2.13
CA GLY A 482 16.79 4.23 1.67
C GLY A 482 16.61 4.95 0.33
N GLY A 483 15.45 4.82 -0.31
CA GLY A 483 15.18 5.28 -1.67
C GLY A 483 15.80 4.36 -2.72
N PHE A 484 15.33 4.43 -3.97
CA PHE A 484 15.82 3.58 -5.04
C PHE A 484 17.14 4.12 -5.66
N PHE A 485 17.13 5.34 -6.21
CA PHE A 485 18.30 5.95 -6.83
C PHE A 485 19.21 6.64 -5.81
N ALA A 486 20.46 6.21 -5.68
CA ALA A 486 21.36 6.70 -4.67
C ALA A 486 22.74 7.17 -5.19
N ASN A 487 22.94 7.23 -6.52
CA ASN A 487 24.25 7.63 -7.08
C ASN A 487 24.73 9.00 -6.60
N ALA A 488 23.82 9.90 -6.27
CA ALA A 488 24.17 11.22 -5.74
C ALA A 488 25.03 11.18 -4.46
N TYR A 489 25.11 10.04 -3.79
CA TYR A 489 25.93 9.84 -2.58
C TYR A 489 27.25 9.08 -2.84
N ASN A 490 27.45 8.54 -4.04
CA ASN A 490 28.72 7.95 -4.46
C ASN A 490 29.72 9.04 -4.89
N ARG A 491 31.01 8.74 -4.86
CA ARG A 491 32.05 9.59 -5.46
C ARG A 491 32.09 9.43 -6.96
N THR A 492 32.12 8.17 -7.40
CA THR A 492 32.01 7.82 -8.81
C THR A 492 30.84 6.88 -9.03
N TYR A 493 30.35 6.83 -10.24
CA TYR A 493 29.19 6.00 -10.58
C TYR A 493 29.46 4.53 -10.24
N LEU A 494 28.56 3.93 -9.43
CA LEU A 494 28.59 2.54 -8.96
C LEU A 494 29.79 2.12 -8.09
N ASP A 495 30.57 3.07 -7.55
CA ASP A 495 31.71 2.73 -6.67
C ASP A 495 31.31 2.28 -5.27
N ASN A 496 30.03 2.36 -4.94
CA ASN A 496 29.44 1.98 -3.64
C ASN A 496 29.99 2.78 -2.43
N THR A 497 30.68 3.89 -2.66
CA THR A 497 31.23 4.72 -1.58
C THR A 497 30.16 5.45 -0.77
N GLY A 498 28.94 5.54 -1.30
CA GLY A 498 27.76 6.05 -0.60
C GLY A 498 27.47 5.34 0.71
N THR A 499 27.85 4.05 0.87
CA THR A 499 27.68 3.33 2.13
C THR A 499 28.46 3.93 3.31
N THR A 500 29.50 4.70 3.01
CA THR A 500 30.33 5.42 4.02
C THR A 500 30.04 6.93 4.02
N ASN A 501 29.15 7.42 3.16
CA ASN A 501 28.73 8.82 3.14
C ASN A 501 27.78 9.10 4.30
N PRO A 502 28.11 9.99 5.27
CA PRO A 502 27.29 10.25 6.43
C PRO A 502 25.89 10.78 6.10
N GLN A 503 25.73 11.55 5.03
CA GLN A 503 24.43 12.07 4.59
C GLN A 503 23.51 10.92 4.16
N PHE A 504 24.04 9.94 3.43
CA PHE A 504 23.26 8.75 3.08
C PHE A 504 23.06 7.82 4.26
N GLN A 505 24.06 7.67 5.13
CA GLN A 505 23.94 6.87 6.34
C GLN A 505 22.81 7.37 7.24
N GLU A 506 22.72 8.68 7.49
CA GLU A 506 21.61 9.23 8.28
C GLU A 506 20.26 8.98 7.60
N LEU A 507 20.12 9.30 6.31
CA LEU A 507 18.90 9.08 5.54
C LEU A 507 18.47 7.61 5.59
N TYR A 508 19.42 6.69 5.36
CA TYR A 508 19.13 5.26 5.35
C TYR A 508 18.71 4.73 6.73
N VAL A 509 19.36 5.17 7.81
CA VAL A 509 18.96 4.82 9.18
C VAL A 509 17.54 5.33 9.48
N ARG A 510 17.22 6.59 9.15
CA ARG A 510 15.90 7.15 9.41
C ARG A 510 14.82 6.47 8.57
N TRP A 511 15.12 6.12 7.34
CA TRP A 511 14.21 5.34 6.50
C TRP A 511 14.02 3.91 7.01
N MET A 512 15.07 3.28 7.53
CA MET A 512 14.97 1.97 8.17
C MET A 512 14.08 2.01 9.43
N GLN A 513 14.23 3.06 10.25
CA GLN A 513 13.38 3.29 11.42
C GLN A 513 11.91 3.56 11.05
N PHE A 514 11.65 4.21 9.92
CA PHE A 514 10.30 4.34 9.35
C PHE A 514 9.79 2.99 8.84
N GLY A 515 10.58 2.27 8.05
CA GLY A 515 10.22 0.98 7.48
C GLY A 515 9.95 -0.11 8.52
N LEU A 516 10.52 0.00 9.72
CA LEU A 516 10.19 -0.85 10.87
C LEU A 516 8.68 -0.87 11.16
N PHE A 517 7.99 0.26 10.96
CA PHE A 517 6.56 0.46 11.23
C PHE A 517 5.74 0.58 9.93
N THR A 518 6.14 -0.15 8.89
CA THR A 518 5.33 -0.38 7.68
C THR A 518 4.88 -1.84 7.62
N PRO A 519 3.81 -2.20 6.91
CA PRO A 519 3.37 -3.59 6.79
C PRO A 519 4.44 -4.53 6.28
N MET A 520 5.21 -4.14 5.27
CA MET A 520 6.37 -4.87 4.79
C MET A 520 7.65 -4.05 5.02
N MET A 521 8.67 -4.65 5.64
CA MET A 521 9.97 -4.03 5.88
C MET A 521 10.98 -4.56 4.85
N ARG A 522 11.19 -3.81 3.75
CA ARG A 522 12.07 -4.19 2.64
C ARG A 522 13.13 -3.14 2.40
N SER A 523 14.40 -3.51 2.52
CA SER A 523 15.49 -2.68 2.05
C SER A 523 15.75 -2.96 0.57
N HIS A 524 15.72 -1.92 -0.27
CA HIS A 524 15.93 -2.02 -1.71
C HIS A 524 16.49 -0.72 -2.29
N GLY A 525 17.18 -0.82 -3.40
CA GLY A 525 17.69 0.30 -4.18
C GLY A 525 18.82 -0.09 -5.11
N THR A 526 19.20 0.85 -5.97
CA THR A 526 20.32 0.72 -6.90
C THR A 526 21.51 1.60 -6.48
N GLU A 527 22.67 1.39 -7.08
CA GLU A 527 23.88 2.24 -7.07
C GLU A 527 24.67 2.27 -5.75
N VAL A 528 24.02 2.20 -4.61
CA VAL A 528 24.61 2.06 -3.28
C VAL A 528 24.01 0.82 -2.63
N TYR A 529 24.84 -0.11 -2.17
CA TYR A 529 24.38 -1.37 -1.58
C TYR A 529 23.62 -1.12 -0.27
N ARG A 530 22.59 -1.93 -0.03
CA ARG A 530 21.71 -1.79 1.13
C ARG A 530 21.95 -2.82 2.22
N GLU A 531 22.85 -3.76 2.03
CA GLU A 531 23.19 -4.77 3.04
C GLU A 531 23.87 -4.10 4.24
N LEU A 532 23.37 -4.40 5.44
CA LEU A 532 23.75 -3.70 6.68
C LEU A 532 25.25 -3.69 6.94
N TYR A 533 25.95 -4.77 6.58
CA TYR A 533 27.38 -4.90 6.84
C TYR A 533 28.30 -3.98 6.01
N TYR A 534 27.74 -3.21 5.08
CA TYR A 534 28.47 -2.15 4.39
C TYR A 534 28.46 -0.82 5.16
N TYR A 535 27.59 -0.71 6.16
CA TYR A 535 27.40 0.54 6.92
C TYR A 535 28.15 0.55 8.26
N GLY A 536 29.08 -0.35 8.45
CA GLY A 536 29.89 -0.41 9.64
C GLY A 536 30.00 -1.81 10.25
N LYS A 537 30.39 -1.84 11.52
CA LYS A 537 30.61 -3.06 12.31
C LYS A 537 29.84 -2.99 13.62
N PRO A 538 29.61 -4.10 14.32
CA PRO A 538 29.04 -4.12 15.66
C PRO A 538 29.80 -3.16 16.60
N GLY A 539 29.05 -2.28 17.28
CA GLY A 539 29.56 -1.19 18.11
C GLY A 539 29.69 0.16 17.41
N GLU A 540 29.50 0.23 16.08
CA GLU A 540 29.47 1.47 15.35
C GLU A 540 28.02 2.01 15.26
N PRO A 541 27.78 3.32 15.52
CA PRO A 541 26.44 3.85 15.72
C PRO A 541 25.46 3.61 14.57
N VAL A 542 25.92 3.75 13.33
CA VAL A 542 25.08 3.55 12.13
C VAL A 542 24.69 2.09 11.95
N TYR A 543 25.66 1.18 12.06
CA TYR A 543 25.40 -0.25 11.96
C TYR A 543 24.47 -0.75 13.06
N ASP A 544 24.74 -0.32 14.30
CA ASP A 544 23.92 -0.74 15.44
C ASP A 544 22.48 -0.20 15.32
N ALA A 545 22.30 1.05 14.87
CA ALA A 545 20.98 1.63 14.64
C ALA A 545 20.17 0.85 13.58
N LEU A 546 20.80 0.45 12.48
CA LEU A 546 20.17 -0.37 11.43
C LEU A 546 19.80 -1.76 11.97
N LEU A 547 20.72 -2.40 12.68
CA LEU A 547 20.49 -3.75 13.24
C LEU A 547 19.42 -3.74 14.32
N ASP A 548 19.40 -2.72 15.20
CA ASP A 548 18.40 -2.61 16.26
C ASP A 548 16.99 -2.38 15.70
N ALA A 549 16.85 -1.60 14.62
CA ALA A 549 15.58 -1.47 13.91
C ALA A 549 15.09 -2.82 13.37
N VAL A 550 15.97 -3.60 12.75
CA VAL A 550 15.63 -4.94 12.27
C VAL A 550 15.29 -5.88 13.43
N LYS A 551 16.07 -5.92 14.51
CA LYS A 551 15.75 -6.73 15.69
C LYS A 551 14.43 -6.35 16.33
N MET A 552 14.13 -5.05 16.42
CA MET A 552 12.86 -4.58 16.96
C MET A 552 11.67 -5.06 16.12
N ARG A 553 11.84 -5.16 14.79
CA ARG A 553 10.81 -5.73 13.89
C ARG A 553 10.46 -7.15 14.32
N TYR A 554 11.45 -7.98 14.63
CA TYR A 554 11.23 -9.38 15.05
C TYR A 554 10.60 -9.47 16.44
N ARG A 555 10.99 -8.61 17.37
CA ARG A 555 10.32 -8.52 18.69
C ARG A 555 8.86 -8.10 18.56
N LEU A 556 8.51 -7.26 17.58
CA LEU A 556 7.14 -6.81 17.31
C LEU A 556 6.29 -7.83 16.52
N LEU A 557 6.84 -8.92 16.00
CA LEU A 557 6.07 -9.86 15.16
C LEU A 557 4.79 -10.38 15.84
N PRO A 558 4.74 -10.70 17.14
CA PRO A 558 3.49 -11.10 17.77
C PRO A 558 2.40 -10.04 17.72
N TYR A 559 2.78 -8.77 17.87
CA TYR A 559 1.89 -7.62 17.72
C TYR A 559 1.47 -7.44 16.26
N ILE A 560 2.43 -7.41 15.33
CA ILE A 560 2.18 -7.19 13.89
C ILE A 560 1.29 -8.30 13.32
N TYR A 561 1.56 -9.56 13.66
CA TYR A 561 0.78 -10.68 13.16
C TYR A 561 -0.64 -10.73 13.75
N SER A 562 -0.80 -10.33 15.01
CA SER A 562 -2.13 -10.13 15.59
C SER A 562 -2.88 -8.98 14.93
N GLN A 563 -2.18 -7.90 14.58
CA GLN A 563 -2.76 -6.79 13.84
C GLN A 563 -3.17 -7.22 12.42
N SER A 564 -2.38 -8.08 11.75
CA SER A 564 -2.75 -8.61 10.42
C SER A 564 -4.05 -9.42 10.47
N TRP A 565 -4.29 -10.12 11.57
CA TRP A 565 -5.59 -10.77 11.82
C TRP A 565 -6.72 -9.76 11.96
N GLN A 566 -6.51 -8.65 12.71
CA GLN A 566 -7.52 -7.60 12.82
C GLN A 566 -7.83 -6.96 11.46
N VAL A 567 -6.80 -6.76 10.62
CA VAL A 567 -6.98 -6.27 9.25
C VAL A 567 -7.86 -7.22 8.42
N SER A 568 -7.61 -8.52 8.50
CA SER A 568 -8.33 -9.54 7.74
C SER A 568 -9.75 -9.82 8.27
N ALA A 569 -9.89 -9.95 9.59
CA ALA A 569 -11.15 -10.34 10.23
C ALA A 569 -12.08 -9.15 10.47
N ASN A 570 -11.55 -8.00 10.86
CA ASN A 570 -12.30 -6.84 11.34
C ASN A 570 -12.15 -5.58 10.48
N ASP A 571 -11.49 -5.70 9.31
CA ASP A 571 -11.25 -4.60 8.37
C ASP A 571 -10.42 -3.45 8.95
N ASP A 572 -9.56 -3.72 9.92
CA ASP A 572 -8.64 -2.78 10.56
C ASP A 572 -7.48 -2.37 9.62
N SER A 573 -6.55 -1.55 10.09
CA SER A 573 -5.41 -1.04 9.31
C SER A 573 -4.11 -1.07 10.13
N PHE A 574 -2.96 -1.31 9.47
CA PHE A 574 -1.64 -1.26 10.11
C PHE A 574 -1.18 0.18 10.37
N MET A 575 -1.03 0.95 9.29
CA MET A 575 -0.67 2.36 9.33
C MET A 575 -1.95 3.18 9.34
N ARG A 576 -2.21 3.85 10.44
CA ARG A 576 -3.45 4.59 10.66
C ARG A 576 -3.14 6.09 10.70
N PRO A 577 -3.56 6.88 9.70
CA PRO A 577 -3.50 8.34 9.79
C PRO A 577 -4.12 8.81 11.09
N LEU A 578 -3.57 9.84 11.70
CA LEU A 578 -4.06 10.33 12.99
C LEU A 578 -5.54 10.75 12.97
N VAL A 579 -6.06 11.11 11.80
CA VAL A 579 -7.49 11.42 11.59
C VAL A 579 -8.43 10.23 11.82
N MET A 580 -7.93 9.00 11.74
CA MET A 580 -8.75 7.81 12.04
C MET A 580 -9.09 7.71 13.52
N ASP A 581 -8.11 7.99 14.39
CA ASP A 581 -8.23 7.82 15.83
C ASP A 581 -8.53 9.13 16.57
N PHE A 582 -8.19 10.29 15.99
CA PHE A 582 -8.24 11.61 16.63
C PHE A 582 -8.93 12.68 15.76
N ARG A 583 -9.97 12.32 15.00
CA ARG A 583 -10.63 13.23 14.03
C ARG A 583 -11.16 14.55 14.63
N ASN A 584 -11.41 14.60 15.93
CA ASN A 584 -11.89 15.81 16.61
C ASN A 584 -10.75 16.80 16.91
N ASP A 585 -9.52 16.39 16.78
CA ASP A 585 -8.33 17.22 16.92
C ASP A 585 -7.94 17.79 15.55
N LYS A 586 -8.23 19.06 15.32
CA LYS A 586 -7.94 19.70 14.03
C LYS A 586 -6.46 19.75 13.68
N ASN A 587 -5.56 19.66 14.66
CA ASN A 587 -4.12 19.66 14.42
C ASN A 587 -3.64 18.41 13.66
N VAL A 588 -4.43 17.32 13.69
CA VAL A 588 -4.09 16.09 12.97
C VAL A 588 -4.64 16.02 11.55
N TRP A 589 -5.55 16.92 11.13
CA TRP A 589 -6.24 16.84 9.84
C TRP A 589 -5.32 16.87 8.63
N ASN A 590 -4.18 17.54 8.75
CA ASN A 590 -3.15 17.58 7.70
C ASN A 590 -1.77 17.10 8.21
N ASN A 591 -1.73 16.30 9.28
CA ASN A 591 -0.49 15.75 9.78
C ASN A 591 -0.11 14.49 9.00
N GLY A 592 0.75 14.63 8.01
CA GLY A 592 1.37 13.56 7.24
C GLY A 592 2.75 13.15 7.74
N ARG A 593 3.16 13.57 8.95
CA ARG A 593 4.50 13.30 9.50
C ARG A 593 4.50 12.24 10.61
N GLN A 594 3.31 11.90 11.13
CA GLN A 594 3.11 10.98 12.23
C GLN A 594 1.88 10.12 11.97
N TYR A 595 1.85 8.92 12.55
CA TYR A 595 0.72 8.01 12.39
C TYR A 595 0.65 7.01 13.54
N MET A 596 -0.50 6.38 13.72
CA MET A 596 -0.61 5.22 14.59
C MET A 596 -0.21 3.95 13.83
N PHE A 597 0.56 3.08 14.45
CA PHE A 597 0.79 1.72 13.97
C PHE A 597 -0.02 0.73 14.82
N GLY A 598 -1.05 0.18 14.23
CA GLY A 598 -2.17 -0.39 14.98
C GLY A 598 -2.79 0.67 15.89
N HIS A 599 -3.34 0.27 17.04
CA HIS A 599 -3.99 1.18 17.98
C HIS A 599 -3.10 1.63 19.15
N SER A 600 -1.87 1.13 19.23
CA SER A 600 -0.99 1.34 20.37
C SER A 600 0.13 2.33 20.14
N PHE A 601 0.83 2.24 19.02
CA PHE A 601 2.02 3.04 18.78
C PHE A 601 1.72 4.33 18.00
N LEU A 602 2.17 5.47 18.52
CA LEU A 602 2.34 6.71 17.77
C LEU A 602 3.76 6.75 17.24
N VAL A 603 3.90 6.54 15.94
CA VAL A 603 5.16 6.54 15.22
C VAL A 603 5.47 7.95 14.75
N CYS A 604 6.65 8.44 15.10
CA CYS A 604 7.11 9.80 14.81
C CYS A 604 8.43 9.72 14.02
N PRO A 605 8.41 9.38 12.73
CA PRO A 605 9.62 9.27 11.93
C PRO A 605 10.38 10.59 11.93
N VAL A 606 11.70 10.53 12.04
CA VAL A 606 12.56 11.69 11.80
C VAL A 606 12.66 11.89 10.30
N LEU A 607 12.08 12.95 9.80
CA LEU A 607 11.90 13.24 8.38
C LEU A 607 12.78 14.40 7.88
N ASP A 608 13.69 14.86 8.72
CA ASP A 608 14.64 15.92 8.39
C ASP A 608 16.03 15.51 8.94
N PRO A 609 17.14 15.89 8.30
CA PRO A 609 18.45 15.57 8.79
C PRO A 609 18.72 16.30 10.10
N LEU A 610 19.27 15.60 11.08
CA LEU A 610 19.63 16.16 12.40
C LEU A 610 21.14 16.20 12.63
N PHE A 611 21.88 15.30 12.01
CA PHE A 611 23.33 15.16 12.17
C PHE A 611 24.10 15.67 10.97
N THR A 612 23.49 15.63 9.80
CA THR A 612 24.10 16.06 8.53
C THR A 612 23.33 17.22 7.91
N GLU A 613 23.88 17.82 6.87
CA GLU A 613 23.15 18.77 6.04
C GLU A 613 22.30 18.02 5.02
N GLU A 614 21.13 18.60 4.69
CA GLU A 614 20.27 18.04 3.66
C GLU A 614 20.93 18.12 2.29
N LYS A 615 21.11 16.97 1.65
CA LYS A 615 21.51 16.92 0.25
C LYS A 615 20.27 17.01 -0.65
N ILE A 616 20.27 18.00 -1.53
CA ILE A 616 19.21 18.13 -2.54
C ILE A 616 19.49 17.15 -3.68
N VAL A 617 18.58 16.23 -3.87
CA VAL A 617 18.66 15.20 -4.91
C VAL A 617 17.43 15.31 -5.80
N LYS A 618 17.61 15.20 -7.11
CA LYS A 618 16.49 15.09 -8.03
C LYS A 618 15.76 13.76 -7.79
N THR A 619 14.45 13.80 -7.78
CA THR A 619 13.61 12.66 -7.36
C THR A 619 12.78 12.06 -8.49
N ASP A 620 12.82 12.65 -9.68
CA ASP A 620 12.15 12.10 -10.86
C ASP A 620 12.94 10.93 -11.45
N GLU A 621 12.24 9.99 -12.06
CA GLU A 621 12.82 8.77 -12.61
C GLU A 621 13.89 9.05 -13.66
N GLN A 622 13.67 10.02 -14.56
CA GLN A 622 14.62 10.34 -15.60
C GLN A 622 15.95 10.84 -15.03
N SER A 623 15.89 11.73 -14.02
CA SER A 623 17.09 12.23 -13.33
C SER A 623 17.79 11.16 -12.51
N GLY A 624 17.06 10.15 -12.01
CA GLY A 624 17.61 8.99 -11.31
C GLY A 624 18.58 8.19 -12.18
N TRP A 625 18.34 8.13 -13.48
CA TRP A 625 19.21 7.42 -14.43
C TRP A 625 20.35 8.28 -15.00
N ASP A 626 20.49 9.52 -14.61
CA ASP A 626 21.64 10.38 -14.94
C ASP A 626 22.91 9.87 -14.23
N ARG A 627 23.87 9.42 -15.00
CA ARG A 627 25.04 8.68 -14.51
C ARG A 627 26.30 9.51 -14.66
N HIS A 628 26.71 10.12 -13.56
CA HIS A 628 27.91 10.96 -13.52
C HIS A 628 28.64 10.82 -12.20
N ASP A 629 29.90 11.21 -12.18
CA ASP A 629 30.71 11.28 -10.96
C ASP A 629 30.37 12.52 -10.14
N ASN A 630 30.45 12.40 -8.82
CA ASN A 630 30.16 13.47 -7.88
C ASN A 630 31.45 14.08 -7.35
N ASN A 631 31.95 15.13 -8.01
CA ASN A 631 33.22 15.80 -7.62
C ASN A 631 33.15 16.49 -6.27
N GLU A 632 31.98 16.77 -5.71
CA GLU A 632 31.84 17.43 -4.40
C GLU A 632 32.48 16.65 -3.25
N TYR A 633 32.67 15.36 -3.40
CA TYR A 633 33.27 14.48 -2.38
C TYR A 633 34.74 14.14 -2.63
N ALA A 634 35.42 14.85 -3.53
CA ALA A 634 36.83 14.61 -3.88
C ALA A 634 37.76 14.68 -2.64
N ASN A 635 37.43 15.53 -1.65
CA ASN A 635 38.19 15.70 -0.41
C ASN A 635 37.73 14.77 0.75
N GLY A 636 36.88 13.79 0.51
CA GLY A 636 36.33 12.89 1.51
C GLY A 636 34.99 13.34 2.08
N TRP A 637 34.48 12.58 3.05
CA TRP A 637 33.19 12.86 3.70
C TRP A 637 33.36 13.83 4.86
N PRO A 638 32.31 14.64 5.18
CA PRO A 638 32.31 15.42 6.42
C PRO A 638 32.32 14.46 7.64
N THR A 639 33.05 14.87 8.69
CA THR A 639 33.02 14.11 9.95
C THR A 639 31.74 14.41 10.72
N VAL A 640 31.09 13.39 11.20
CA VAL A 640 29.81 13.47 11.96
C VAL A 640 30.01 12.86 13.33
N ASP A 641 29.60 13.58 14.36
CA ASP A 641 29.50 13.06 15.73
C ASP A 641 28.10 12.54 16.00
N TRP A 642 27.91 11.24 15.84
CA TRP A 642 26.64 10.56 16.06
C TRP A 642 26.19 10.52 17.53
N SER A 643 27.03 10.89 18.48
CA SER A 643 26.73 10.93 19.92
C SER A 643 26.04 12.21 20.38
N GLN A 644 25.96 13.22 19.50
CA GLN A 644 25.32 14.48 19.83
C GLN A 644 23.85 14.30 20.19
N LYS A 645 23.43 15.02 21.24
CA LYS A 645 22.01 15.07 21.58
C LYS A 645 21.26 15.88 20.52
N LYS A 646 20.28 15.25 19.88
CA LYS A 646 19.39 15.85 18.89
C LYS A 646 17.95 15.80 19.37
N LEU A 647 17.23 16.88 19.12
CA LEU A 647 15.81 17.02 19.47
C LEU A 647 14.97 17.16 18.20
N PHE A 648 13.77 16.61 18.26
CA PHE A 648 12.80 16.62 17.17
C PHE A 648 11.43 16.98 17.70
N ASP A 649 10.66 17.78 16.95
CA ASP A 649 9.32 18.18 17.36
C ASP A 649 8.31 17.08 17.09
N VAL A 650 7.57 16.70 18.14
CA VAL A 650 6.53 15.68 18.08
C VAL A 650 5.23 16.27 18.62
N TYR A 651 4.15 16.15 17.85
CA TYR A 651 2.82 16.45 18.30
C TYR A 651 2.20 15.20 18.94
N LEU A 652 1.75 15.32 20.17
CA LEU A 652 1.00 14.29 20.88
C LEU A 652 -0.49 14.58 20.73
N PRO A 653 -1.25 13.77 19.97
CA PRO A 653 -2.67 14.04 19.70
C PRO A 653 -3.52 14.19 20.96
N GLN A 654 -4.49 15.11 20.91
CA GLN A 654 -5.47 15.31 21.96
C GLN A 654 -6.43 14.12 22.04
N GLY A 655 -6.86 13.76 23.25
CA GLY A 655 -7.80 12.68 23.51
C GLY A 655 -7.16 11.40 24.03
N ALA A 656 -5.85 11.40 24.21
CA ALA A 656 -5.10 10.33 24.88
C ALA A 656 -3.90 10.90 25.63
N ASP A 657 -3.40 10.16 26.60
CA ASP A 657 -2.07 10.35 27.17
C ASP A 657 -1.08 9.38 26.53
N TRP A 658 0.22 9.74 26.60
CA TRP A 658 1.25 9.09 25.79
C TRP A 658 2.46 8.73 26.63
N TYR A 659 2.84 7.49 26.64
CA TYR A 659 4.10 7.02 27.21
C TYR A 659 5.21 7.08 26.16
N ASP A 660 6.30 7.73 26.48
CA ASP A 660 7.53 7.59 25.71
C ASP A 660 8.00 6.13 25.81
N TYR A 661 8.11 5.45 24.68
CA TYR A 661 8.48 4.04 24.62
C TYR A 661 9.87 3.76 25.21
N TRP A 662 10.80 4.69 25.00
CA TRP A 662 12.21 4.51 25.38
C TRP A 662 12.47 4.79 26.86
N THR A 663 11.77 5.73 27.44
CA THR A 663 11.99 6.20 28.82
C THR A 663 10.91 5.80 29.80
N GLY A 664 9.73 5.40 29.34
CA GLY A 664 8.55 5.14 30.17
C GLY A 664 7.87 6.40 30.71
N LYS A 665 8.35 7.60 30.34
CA LYS A 665 7.77 8.86 30.81
C LYS A 665 6.39 9.10 30.19
N LEU A 666 5.44 9.53 31.03
CA LEU A 666 4.07 9.87 30.62
C LEU A 666 3.96 11.34 30.26
N TYR A 667 3.25 11.63 29.19
CA TYR A 667 2.90 12.96 28.70
C TYR A 667 1.40 13.05 28.43
N ASN A 668 0.81 14.22 28.70
CA ASN A 668 -0.56 14.48 28.28
C ASN A 668 -0.63 14.74 26.77
N GLY A 669 -1.76 14.40 26.14
CA GLY A 669 -2.02 14.78 24.76
C GLY A 669 -2.36 16.26 24.57
N GLY A 670 -2.51 16.67 23.29
CA GLY A 670 -2.86 18.04 22.91
C GLY A 670 -1.66 19.02 22.94
N GLN A 671 -0.43 18.53 22.84
CA GLN A 671 0.77 19.38 22.91
C GLN A 671 1.87 18.93 21.93
N THR A 672 2.72 19.87 21.56
CA THR A 672 4.00 19.57 20.87
C THR A 672 5.13 19.55 21.89
N ILE A 673 5.97 18.55 21.82
CA ILE A 673 7.13 18.37 22.69
C ILE A 673 8.42 18.26 21.89
N LYS A 674 9.55 18.60 22.53
CA LYS A 674 10.91 18.30 22.01
C LYS A 674 11.30 16.91 22.48
N ALA A 675 11.26 15.95 21.56
CA ALA A 675 11.63 14.57 21.84
C ALA A 675 13.12 14.32 21.52
N ASP A 676 13.77 13.45 22.28
CA ASP A 676 15.11 12.97 21.94
C ASP A 676 15.06 12.13 20.65
N ALA A 677 15.97 12.41 19.73
CA ALA A 677 16.08 11.74 18.43
C ALA A 677 17.54 11.36 18.12
N PRO A 678 18.18 10.50 18.94
CA PRO A 678 19.53 9.99 18.66
C PRO A 678 19.52 9.22 17.33
N ILE A 679 20.70 8.94 16.77
CA ILE A 679 20.76 8.11 15.56
C ILE A 679 20.20 6.70 15.80
N ALA A 680 20.30 6.17 17.02
CA ALA A 680 19.88 4.83 17.40
C ALA A 680 18.38 4.57 17.21
N HIS A 681 17.52 5.60 17.35
CA HIS A 681 16.07 5.43 17.21
C HIS A 681 15.36 6.75 16.92
N SER A 682 14.19 6.66 16.30
CA SER A 682 13.22 7.76 16.19
C SER A 682 12.34 7.85 17.44
N PRO A 683 11.74 9.02 17.73
CA PRO A 683 10.75 9.13 18.79
C PRO A 683 9.58 8.17 18.56
N LEU A 684 9.18 7.50 19.61
CA LEU A 684 8.09 6.52 19.60
C LEU A 684 7.29 6.63 20.90
N TYR A 685 5.98 6.74 20.78
CA TYR A 685 5.09 6.83 21.91
C TYR A 685 4.08 5.70 21.91
N VAL A 686 3.61 5.33 23.09
CA VAL A 686 2.55 4.33 23.25
C VAL A 686 1.38 5.00 23.94
N LYS A 687 0.20 4.81 23.35
CA LYS A 687 -1.03 5.34 23.92
C LYS A 687 -1.32 4.71 25.28
N ALA A 688 -1.64 5.53 26.28
CA ALA A 688 -2.11 5.05 27.57
C ALA A 688 -3.35 4.16 27.37
N GLY A 689 -3.47 3.08 28.12
CA GLY A 689 -4.46 2.05 27.86
C GLY A 689 -4.07 1.13 26.71
N SER A 690 -2.82 0.68 26.64
CA SER A 690 -2.33 -0.28 25.64
C SER A 690 -1.74 -1.53 26.25
N ILE A 691 -1.90 -2.65 25.55
CA ILE A 691 -1.23 -3.93 25.80
C ILE A 691 -0.51 -4.32 24.51
N VAL A 692 0.81 -4.47 24.58
CA VAL A 692 1.64 -4.77 23.41
C VAL A 692 2.43 -6.06 23.66
N PRO A 693 2.12 -7.15 22.94
CA PRO A 693 2.94 -8.37 23.02
C PRO A 693 4.23 -8.20 22.23
N MET A 694 5.35 -8.55 22.88
CA MET A 694 6.68 -8.54 22.29
C MET A 694 7.28 -9.93 22.37
N GLY A 695 7.86 -10.39 21.26
CA GLY A 695 8.68 -11.60 21.21
C GLY A 695 10.12 -11.34 21.68
N ASP A 696 10.93 -12.37 21.52
CA ASP A 696 12.38 -12.36 21.76
C ASP A 696 13.17 -12.08 20.47
N ASP A 697 14.48 -11.90 20.61
CA ASP A 697 15.39 -11.82 19.47
C ASP A 697 15.48 -13.17 18.76
N ARG A 698 15.36 -13.12 17.43
CA ARG A 698 15.42 -14.30 16.56
C ARG A 698 15.96 -13.93 15.18
N GLN A 699 16.42 -14.94 14.44
CA GLN A 699 17.00 -14.73 13.12
C GLN A 699 15.96 -14.80 11.98
N TYR A 700 14.82 -15.42 12.20
CA TYR A 700 13.70 -15.51 11.24
C TYR A 700 12.39 -15.74 11.99
N SER A 701 11.28 -15.45 11.34
CA SER A 701 9.95 -15.41 11.98
C SER A 701 9.53 -16.74 12.61
N ASP A 702 9.93 -17.87 12.02
CA ASP A 702 9.55 -19.23 12.40
C ASP A 702 10.64 -19.99 13.14
N GLU A 703 11.67 -19.32 13.65
CA GLU A 703 12.82 -19.94 14.31
C GLU A 703 12.43 -20.87 15.47
N ARG A 704 11.46 -20.44 16.26
CA ARG A 704 10.90 -21.19 17.37
C ARG A 704 9.54 -20.64 17.79
N PRO A 705 8.71 -21.43 18.46
CA PRO A 705 7.48 -20.89 19.08
C PRO A 705 7.80 -19.83 20.14
N TRP A 706 6.86 -18.93 20.41
CA TRP A 706 6.95 -17.93 21.46
C TRP A 706 6.48 -18.52 22.79
N ASP A 707 7.32 -19.31 23.42
CA ASP A 707 7.10 -19.91 24.75
C ASP A 707 7.16 -18.90 25.89
N VAL A 708 7.89 -17.81 25.69
CA VAL A 708 7.86 -16.60 26.52
C VAL A 708 7.46 -15.40 25.65
N LEU A 709 6.47 -14.65 26.10
CA LEU A 709 6.08 -13.37 25.51
C LEU A 709 6.06 -12.28 26.56
N THR A 710 6.70 -11.14 26.27
CA THR A 710 6.58 -9.95 27.08
C THR A 710 5.33 -9.20 26.71
N LEU A 711 4.47 -8.90 27.68
CA LEU A 711 3.32 -8.01 27.53
C LEU A 711 3.67 -6.67 28.12
N LEU A 712 3.94 -5.67 27.27
CA LEU A 712 4.09 -4.30 27.71
C LEU A 712 2.70 -3.74 28.00
N VAL A 713 2.47 -3.35 29.24
CA VAL A 713 1.19 -2.77 29.67
C VAL A 713 1.39 -1.33 30.05
N TYR A 714 0.66 -0.44 29.40
CA TYR A 714 0.70 1.00 29.61
C TYR A 714 -0.61 1.47 30.22
N PRO A 715 -0.65 1.70 31.56
CA PRO A 715 -1.87 2.13 32.26
C PRO A 715 -2.39 3.51 31.83
N GLY A 716 -3.49 3.95 32.42
CA GLY A 716 -4.10 5.28 32.21
C GLY A 716 -5.58 5.19 31.81
N CYS A 717 -5.99 4.11 31.15
CA CYS A 717 -7.38 3.73 30.93
C CYS A 717 -7.51 2.22 30.72
N ASP A 718 -8.73 1.72 30.67
CA ASP A 718 -8.99 0.32 30.35
C ASP A 718 -8.45 0.00 28.95
N ALA A 719 -7.87 -1.19 28.79
CA ALA A 719 -7.30 -1.64 27.53
C ALA A 719 -7.72 -3.07 27.17
N SER A 720 -7.69 -3.36 25.88
CA SER A 720 -7.86 -4.71 25.38
C SER A 720 -6.90 -5.00 24.24
N PHE A 721 -6.47 -6.25 24.12
CA PHE A 721 -5.71 -6.77 23.00
C PHE A 721 -6.07 -8.25 22.78
N THR A 722 -6.05 -8.72 21.55
CA THR A 722 -6.22 -10.15 21.27
C THR A 722 -4.98 -10.66 20.55
N LEU A 723 -4.22 -11.52 21.21
CA LEU A 723 -3.10 -12.22 20.60
C LEU A 723 -3.67 -13.29 19.66
N TYR A 724 -3.23 -13.27 18.42
CA TYR A 724 -3.61 -14.22 17.38
C TYR A 724 -2.43 -15.12 17.00
N GLU A 725 -2.71 -16.39 16.81
CA GLU A 725 -1.73 -17.38 16.36
C GLU A 725 -2.38 -18.43 15.45
N ASP A 726 -1.66 -18.82 14.38
CA ASP A 726 -2.01 -19.90 13.47
C ASP A 726 -0.74 -20.62 12.97
N GLU A 727 -0.85 -21.45 11.94
CA GLU A 727 0.28 -22.17 11.36
C GLU A 727 1.26 -21.28 10.56
N GLY A 728 0.90 -20.05 10.23
CA GLY A 728 1.78 -19.02 9.68
C GLY A 728 1.69 -18.80 8.17
N ASP A 729 1.51 -19.83 7.34
CA ASP A 729 1.65 -19.72 5.89
C ASP A 729 0.54 -20.35 5.06
N ASN A 730 -0.39 -21.07 5.70
CA ASN A 730 -1.42 -21.83 5.01
C ASN A 730 -2.83 -21.25 5.20
N PHE A 731 -3.79 -21.77 4.43
CA PHE A 731 -5.19 -21.35 4.48
C PHE A 731 -6.03 -22.00 5.60
N ASN A 732 -5.42 -22.77 6.50
CA ASN A 732 -6.16 -23.44 7.57
C ASN A 732 -6.88 -22.47 8.51
N TYR A 733 -6.39 -21.23 8.64
CA TYR A 733 -7.06 -20.18 9.41
C TYR A 733 -8.48 -19.91 8.92
N GLN A 734 -8.74 -19.98 7.60
CA GLN A 734 -10.06 -19.81 7.02
C GLN A 734 -11.04 -20.94 7.40
N ARG A 735 -10.48 -22.07 7.88
CA ARG A 735 -11.23 -23.23 8.37
C ARG A 735 -11.32 -23.27 9.90
N GLY A 736 -11.00 -22.14 10.55
CA GLY A 736 -11.03 -22.02 12.01
C GLY A 736 -9.81 -22.64 12.73
N GLN A 737 -8.73 -22.97 12.01
CA GLN A 737 -7.50 -23.50 12.60
C GLN A 737 -6.58 -22.37 13.03
N TYR A 738 -6.95 -21.68 14.08
CA TYR A 738 -6.19 -20.63 14.73
C TYR A 738 -6.56 -20.54 16.21
N ALA A 739 -5.81 -19.77 16.97
CA ALA A 739 -6.09 -19.49 18.37
C ALA A 739 -6.08 -17.99 18.65
N GLU A 740 -6.98 -17.57 19.52
CA GLU A 740 -7.06 -16.21 20.05
C GLU A 740 -6.92 -16.23 21.57
N ILE A 741 -6.12 -15.33 22.12
CA ILE A 741 -5.98 -15.12 23.54
C ILE A 741 -6.37 -13.65 23.83
N PRO A 742 -7.60 -13.38 24.26
CA PRO A 742 -8.02 -12.04 24.62
C PRO A 742 -7.36 -11.60 25.93
N MET A 743 -6.93 -10.35 25.96
CA MET A 743 -6.30 -9.73 27.12
C MET A 743 -7.02 -8.43 27.44
N THR A 744 -7.20 -8.15 28.74
CA THR A 744 -7.84 -6.92 29.18
C THR A 744 -7.12 -6.34 30.39
N TRP A 745 -6.83 -5.05 30.35
CA TRP A 745 -6.39 -4.27 31.48
C TRP A 745 -7.57 -3.52 32.09
N ASN A 746 -7.74 -3.67 33.40
CA ASN A 746 -8.71 -2.89 34.15
C ASN A 746 -7.96 -1.83 34.94
N GLU A 747 -8.14 -0.57 34.55
CA GLU A 747 -7.43 0.55 35.17
C GLU A 747 -7.80 0.74 36.62
N LYS A 748 -9.09 0.69 36.98
CA LYS A 748 -9.56 0.88 38.34
C LYS A 748 -9.04 -0.19 39.30
N GLN A 749 -8.89 -1.43 38.85
CA GLN A 749 -8.44 -2.57 39.65
C GLN A 749 -6.92 -2.80 39.55
N HIS A 750 -6.22 -2.07 38.73
CA HIS A 750 -4.81 -2.30 38.37
C HIS A 750 -4.53 -3.80 38.12
N SER A 751 -5.30 -4.40 37.22
CA SER A 751 -5.20 -5.83 36.94
C SER A 751 -5.23 -6.14 35.47
N LEU A 752 -4.32 -7.01 35.05
CA LEU A 752 -4.32 -7.62 33.73
C LEU A 752 -5.00 -8.99 33.79
N THR A 753 -6.03 -9.18 32.99
CA THR A 753 -6.65 -10.49 32.76
C THR A 753 -6.20 -11.03 31.41
N ILE A 754 -5.53 -12.17 31.42
CA ILE A 754 -5.27 -13.01 30.23
C ILE A 754 -6.44 -13.97 30.16
N GLY A 755 -7.30 -13.83 29.17
CA GLY A 755 -8.52 -14.58 29.01
C GLY A 755 -8.31 -16.04 28.64
N GLN A 756 -9.40 -16.77 28.60
CA GLN A 756 -9.38 -18.15 28.11
C GLN A 756 -9.04 -18.16 26.62
N ARG A 757 -8.08 -19.01 26.22
CA ARG A 757 -7.74 -19.23 24.82
C ARG A 757 -8.94 -19.81 24.05
N ARG A 758 -9.19 -19.27 22.86
CA ARG A 758 -10.24 -19.72 21.96
C ARG A 758 -9.58 -20.32 20.73
N GLY A 759 -10.14 -21.43 20.21
CA GLY A 759 -9.62 -22.11 19.02
C GLY A 759 -8.39 -22.98 19.28
N LYS A 760 -7.93 -23.58 18.20
CA LYS A 760 -6.76 -24.47 18.18
C LYS A 760 -6.21 -24.60 16.77
N PHE A 761 -4.92 -24.89 16.63
CA PHE A 761 -4.27 -25.21 15.35
C PHE A 761 -3.13 -26.22 15.59
N LYS A 762 -2.60 -26.80 14.53
CA LYS A 762 -1.48 -27.73 14.59
C LYS A 762 -0.20 -27.01 15.04
N GLY A 763 0.51 -27.54 16.01
CA GLY A 763 1.73 -26.93 16.55
C GLY A 763 1.51 -25.87 17.62
N MET A 764 0.24 -25.59 18.00
CA MET A 764 -0.09 -24.61 19.03
C MET A 764 0.55 -24.95 20.38
N LEU A 765 1.20 -23.97 21.02
CA LEU A 765 1.72 -24.10 22.38
C LEU A 765 0.60 -24.33 23.40
N GLN A 766 0.72 -25.40 24.20
CA GLN A 766 -0.24 -25.71 25.24
C GLN A 766 -0.03 -24.84 26.49
N LYS A 767 1.22 -24.50 26.77
CA LYS A 767 1.64 -23.69 27.92
C LYS A 767 2.68 -22.67 27.49
N ARG A 768 2.68 -21.50 28.15
CA ARG A 768 3.69 -20.46 27.96
C ARG A 768 3.82 -19.60 29.22
N VAL A 769 4.81 -18.75 29.24
CA VAL A 769 4.96 -17.68 30.24
C VAL A 769 4.68 -16.34 29.59
N PHE A 770 3.85 -15.54 30.22
CA PHE A 770 3.76 -14.12 29.92
C PHE A 770 4.57 -13.33 30.96
N GLU A 771 5.47 -12.49 30.48
CA GLU A 771 6.16 -11.50 31.30
C GLU A 771 5.43 -10.16 31.17
N VAL A 772 4.62 -9.81 32.15
CA VAL A 772 3.89 -8.54 32.18
C VAL A 772 4.85 -7.45 32.64
N LYS A 773 5.25 -6.57 31.74
CA LYS A 773 6.21 -5.50 31.99
C LYS A 773 5.49 -4.16 32.02
N MET A 774 5.69 -3.41 33.09
CA MET A 774 5.13 -2.07 33.31
C MET A 774 6.11 -0.98 32.83
N PRO A 775 5.66 0.29 32.66
CA PRO A 775 6.53 1.38 32.22
C PRO A 775 7.72 1.68 33.15
N ASP A 776 7.60 1.34 34.41
CA ASP A 776 8.67 1.45 35.42
C ASP A 776 9.67 0.29 35.39
N ASN A 777 9.56 -0.61 34.37
CA ASN A 777 10.32 -1.83 34.20
C ASN A 777 10.02 -2.94 35.20
N THR A 778 9.01 -2.83 36.06
CA THR A 778 8.56 -3.92 36.92
C THR A 778 8.00 -5.07 36.07
N ILE A 779 8.40 -6.32 36.36
CA ILE A 779 8.00 -7.51 35.61
C ILE A 779 7.26 -8.51 36.50
N TYR A 780 6.11 -8.97 36.05
CA TYR A 780 5.32 -10.05 36.69
C TYR A 780 5.26 -11.25 35.76
N LYS A 781 5.73 -12.42 36.22
CA LYS A 781 5.69 -13.66 35.45
C LYS A 781 4.39 -14.41 35.66
N VAL A 782 3.72 -14.75 34.57
CA VAL A 782 2.42 -15.42 34.59
C VAL A 782 2.51 -16.71 33.78
N ALA A 783 2.42 -17.84 34.42
CA ALA A 783 2.27 -19.12 33.76
C ALA A 783 0.85 -19.22 33.16
N TYR A 784 0.77 -19.55 31.88
CA TYR A 784 -0.48 -19.65 31.15
C TYR A 784 -0.63 -21.00 30.46
N ASN A 785 -1.78 -21.65 30.65
CA ASN A 785 -2.09 -22.96 30.10
C ASN A 785 -3.39 -22.99 29.28
N GLY A 786 -3.81 -21.85 28.78
CA GLY A 786 -5.07 -21.69 28.03
C GLY A 786 -6.29 -21.31 28.89
N LYS A 787 -6.19 -21.33 30.22
CA LYS A 787 -7.27 -20.91 31.13
C LYS A 787 -7.13 -19.44 31.51
N LYS A 788 -8.27 -18.79 31.80
CA LYS A 788 -8.29 -17.40 32.25
C LYS A 788 -7.43 -17.24 33.51
N THR A 789 -6.56 -16.27 33.50
CA THR A 789 -5.67 -15.91 34.63
C THR A 789 -5.68 -14.40 34.80
N THR A 790 -5.75 -13.92 36.06
CA THR A 790 -5.71 -12.49 36.39
C THR A 790 -4.53 -12.19 37.31
N VAL A 791 -3.78 -11.17 36.93
CA VAL A 791 -2.66 -10.65 37.73
C VAL A 791 -2.99 -9.26 38.23
N LYS A 792 -2.86 -9.08 39.53
CA LYS A 792 -2.95 -7.75 40.17
C LYS A 792 -1.57 -7.12 40.21
N ILE A 793 -1.48 -5.91 39.71
CA ILE A 793 -0.24 -5.13 39.68
C ILE A 793 -0.25 -4.25 40.94
N LYS A 794 0.79 -4.36 41.76
CA LYS A 794 0.93 -3.49 42.95
C LYS A 794 1.27 -2.07 42.45
N ARG A 795 0.69 -1.09 43.09
CA ARG A 795 1.06 0.34 42.89
C ARG A 795 2.46 0.60 43.38
#